data_6308c1c690cabc265e264237bd0e6246
#
_entry.id   6308c1c690cabc265e264237bd0e6246
#
_cell.length_a   1.000
_cell.length_b   1.000
_cell.length_c   1.000
_cell.angle_alpha   90.00
_cell.angle_beta   90.00
_cell.angle_gamma   90.00
#
_symmetry.space_group_name_H-M   'P 1'
#
loop_
_entity.id
_entity.type
_entity.pdbx_description
1 polymer ?
#
loop_
_entity_poly.entity_id
_entity_poly.type
_entity_poly.pdbx_seq_one_letter_code
_entity_poly.pdbx_strand_id
1 'polypeptide(L)'
;MRNYLLAVLFFGMSADLLAQQDTTAKQLQDVVVLANKFPTLSKNIVQRVGLITDKNFINQQANTADILTQSGQVFVQKSQSGGGSPVIRGFEASRILLMVDGVRLNNAIFRAGHLQNIITVDNMILDRVEINYGPSSTLYGSDALGGVVNLYTKHPKLNDGEAFKANGNIIQRYASGQNENRTHVDINLANNKWAYLTSFTNSSFGNLRQGNNRSSDYPDFGKRLFYVTRENGVDIANVNDNVNIQRETGYTQTDLLQKVLFKPNENTEHLLNIQLSNSSNINRYDRLTETSKGLPIYAEWYYGPQKRNLASYKFSAKKIKGYFQDAFVIANYQNIEESRISRKFKSNNKDFRTEKVNVLGVNADLLHTDSNGDIHLGVESYFDFVNSTAYRNNISTNANSAITTRYSDGPTTMAYHAIYLQQTKFLGAGWVLNDGLRLNMVQMNAQFKDTSLMHFPFTDAKQTNAALTGNIGLAYNATNGYRVAFGLSSGFRNPNIDDLTKVFDTHTGYVVVPNKDLKPEYTYNAELNVSKNTQGYAWGASVFYTMFKNAAVVDKFTFNGQSKILYQGVMSDVYAPQNKATANVYGFNVNGRLEVLYNTNITATYTYTKGTYKDGLTEMPLDHIPPTYGRIGIKHGNAKLNAELFSVFNGWKHMSDYNLNGEDNEVYATKDGMPSWMTLNLATAYVPSKHISLGFQIENITDKNYRYFASGISAIGRNYILSCKISF
;
A
#
# COMPACT_ATOMS: atom_id res chain seq x y z
N MET A 1 16.61 -29.44 25.24
CA MET A 1 17.31 -30.12 24.16
C MET A 1 16.64 -31.45 23.92
N ARG A 2 15.84 -31.59 22.91
CA ARG A 2 15.33 -32.90 22.45
C ARG A 2 15.02 -32.79 20.97
N ASN A 3 15.76 -33.56 20.17
CA ASN A 3 15.76 -33.61 18.73
C ASN A 3 14.41 -34.06 18.17
N TYR A 4 13.85 -33.31 17.25
CA TYR A 4 12.82 -33.83 16.33
C TYR A 4 13.42 -33.92 14.93
N LEU A 5 13.70 -35.18 14.55
CA LEU A 5 13.99 -35.56 13.18
C LEU A 5 12.72 -35.38 12.32
N LEU A 6 12.83 -34.58 11.28
CA LEU A 6 11.82 -34.53 10.21
C LEU A 6 12.03 -35.75 9.29
N ALA A 7 11.12 -36.68 9.31
CA ALA A 7 11.01 -37.75 8.33
C ALA A 7 10.35 -37.15 7.06
N VAL A 8 11.12 -37.00 5.98
CA VAL A 8 10.62 -36.71 4.64
C VAL A 8 10.20 -38.02 4.00
N LEU A 9 8.91 -38.22 3.82
CA LEU A 9 8.36 -39.31 3.04
C LEU A 9 8.63 -39.06 1.53
N PHE A 10 9.57 -39.81 0.99
CA PHE A 10 9.77 -39.93 -0.44
C PHE A 10 8.71 -40.86 -1.05
N PHE A 11 7.80 -40.30 -1.83
CA PHE A 11 7.03 -41.10 -2.80
C PHE A 11 7.87 -41.19 -4.07
N GLY A 12 8.43 -42.38 -4.30
CA GLY A 12 9.08 -42.71 -5.57
C GLY A 12 8.05 -42.90 -6.67
N MET A 13 8.01 -42.00 -7.64
CA MET A 13 7.47 -42.26 -8.96
C MET A 13 8.65 -42.32 -9.91
N SER A 14 8.91 -43.54 -10.41
CA SER A 14 9.77 -43.78 -11.56
C SER A 14 9.13 -43.17 -12.81
N ALA A 15 9.68 -42.08 -13.30
CA ALA A 15 9.37 -41.50 -14.59
C ALA A 15 10.56 -41.70 -15.52
N ASP A 16 10.34 -42.38 -16.64
CA ASP A 16 11.32 -42.61 -17.69
C ASP A 16 11.90 -41.29 -18.20
N LEU A 17 13.22 -41.18 -18.09
CA LEU A 17 14.03 -40.09 -18.63
C LEU A 17 14.20 -40.28 -20.14
N LEU A 18 13.40 -39.63 -20.95
CA LEU A 18 13.77 -39.29 -22.31
C LEU A 18 14.34 -37.87 -22.29
N ALA A 19 15.65 -37.80 -22.19
CA ALA A 19 16.40 -36.55 -22.30
C ALA A 19 16.41 -36.11 -23.77
N GLN A 20 15.52 -35.19 -24.13
CA GLN A 20 15.65 -34.37 -25.31
C GLN A 20 16.39 -33.10 -24.90
N GLN A 21 17.67 -32.98 -25.20
CA GLN A 21 18.46 -31.77 -25.06
C GLN A 21 17.92 -30.71 -26.02
N ASP A 22 17.11 -29.80 -25.49
CA ASP A 22 16.78 -28.55 -26.16
C ASP A 22 17.87 -27.54 -25.81
N THR A 23 18.88 -27.41 -26.67
CA THR A 23 20.05 -26.52 -26.50
C THR A 23 19.79 -25.10 -26.94
N THR A 24 18.58 -24.58 -26.80
CA THR A 24 18.34 -23.16 -26.88
C THR A 24 18.62 -22.56 -25.50
N ALA A 25 19.82 -21.98 -25.35
CA ALA A 25 20.13 -21.13 -24.20
C ALA A 25 19.01 -20.08 -24.06
N LYS A 26 18.08 -20.28 -23.11
CA LYS A 26 17.13 -19.25 -22.72
C LYS A 26 17.96 -18.11 -22.12
N GLN A 27 18.27 -17.11 -22.94
CA GLN A 27 18.76 -15.84 -22.44
C GLN A 27 17.79 -15.38 -21.36
N LEU A 28 18.30 -15.17 -20.13
CA LEU A 28 17.55 -14.54 -19.06
C LEU A 28 16.98 -13.24 -19.62
N GLN A 29 15.67 -13.16 -19.79
CA GLN A 29 15.02 -11.93 -20.22
C GLN A 29 15.32 -10.86 -19.16
N ASP A 30 15.99 -9.79 -19.55
CA ASP A 30 16.17 -8.63 -18.73
C ASP A 30 14.79 -8.11 -18.27
N VAL A 31 14.64 -7.91 -16.96
CA VAL A 31 13.38 -7.43 -16.39
C VAL A 31 13.17 -5.98 -16.82
N VAL A 32 12.12 -5.71 -17.57
CA VAL A 32 11.71 -4.36 -17.95
C VAL A 32 10.75 -3.83 -16.89
N VAL A 33 11.03 -2.65 -16.37
CA VAL A 33 10.22 -1.94 -15.37
C VAL A 33 9.88 -0.53 -15.84
N LEU A 34 8.84 0.05 -15.31
CA LEU A 34 8.44 1.44 -15.55
C LEU A 34 8.85 2.40 -14.42
N ALA A 35 9.79 1.95 -13.58
CA ALA A 35 10.28 2.73 -12.44
C ALA A 35 10.82 4.13 -12.82
N ASN A 36 11.24 4.32 -14.08
CA ASN A 36 11.63 5.59 -14.66
C ASN A 36 10.51 6.22 -15.53
N LYS A 37 9.24 5.80 -15.33
CA LYS A 37 8.06 6.22 -16.13
C LYS A 37 8.07 5.77 -17.59
N PHE A 38 9.23 5.44 -18.17
CA PHE A 38 9.40 4.78 -19.46
C PHE A 38 9.93 3.35 -19.27
N PRO A 39 9.66 2.42 -20.21
CA PRO A 39 10.17 1.06 -20.14
C PRO A 39 11.71 1.07 -20.10
N THR A 40 12.30 0.57 -19.03
CA THR A 40 13.75 0.56 -18.80
C THR A 40 14.17 -0.79 -18.26
N LEU A 41 15.34 -1.28 -18.66
CA LEU A 41 15.92 -2.50 -18.09
C LEU A 41 16.31 -2.26 -16.64
N SER A 42 15.92 -3.15 -15.74
CA SER A 42 16.18 -3.00 -14.30
C SER A 42 17.69 -2.91 -13.98
N LYS A 43 18.56 -3.48 -14.80
CA LYS A 43 20.03 -3.36 -14.67
C LYS A 43 20.54 -1.92 -14.90
N ASN A 44 19.79 -1.09 -15.62
CA ASN A 44 20.14 0.30 -15.92
C ASN A 44 19.65 1.29 -14.84
N ILE A 45 18.96 0.82 -13.82
CA ILE A 45 18.42 1.64 -12.72
C ILE A 45 19.25 1.38 -11.47
N VAL A 46 19.87 2.39 -10.89
CA VAL A 46 20.70 2.26 -9.67
C VAL A 46 19.85 1.88 -8.47
N GLN A 47 18.68 2.52 -8.32
CA GLN A 47 17.74 2.27 -7.23
C GLN A 47 17.17 0.83 -7.30
N ARG A 48 16.98 0.20 -6.14
CA ARG A 48 16.33 -1.11 -6.08
C ARG A 48 14.87 -1.01 -6.48
N VAL A 49 14.44 -1.90 -7.38
CA VAL A 49 13.04 -2.08 -7.78
C VAL A 49 12.60 -3.50 -7.47
N GLY A 50 11.49 -3.64 -6.75
CA GLY A 50 10.80 -4.91 -6.54
C GLY A 50 9.70 -5.10 -7.56
N LEU A 51 9.49 -6.34 -8.02
CA LEU A 51 8.44 -6.69 -8.94
C LEU A 51 7.59 -7.83 -8.36
N ILE A 52 6.27 -7.64 -8.33
CA ILE A 52 5.30 -8.66 -7.93
C ILE A 52 4.40 -8.94 -9.13
N THR A 53 4.36 -10.20 -9.55
CA THR A 53 3.48 -10.70 -10.63
C THR A 53 2.90 -12.05 -10.25
N ASP A 54 1.67 -12.33 -10.63
CA ASP A 54 1.07 -13.68 -10.51
C ASP A 54 0.56 -14.18 -11.86
N LYS A 55 1.51 -14.42 -12.76
CA LYS A 55 1.20 -14.90 -14.12
C LYS A 55 0.54 -16.29 -14.14
N ASN A 56 0.75 -17.10 -13.10
CA ASN A 56 0.33 -18.50 -13.05
C ASN A 56 -0.93 -18.74 -12.21
N PHE A 57 -1.61 -17.69 -11.77
CA PHE A 57 -2.84 -17.82 -10.97
C PHE A 57 -2.66 -18.63 -9.67
N ILE A 58 -1.45 -18.62 -9.07
CA ILE A 58 -1.13 -19.45 -7.90
C ILE A 58 -1.57 -18.76 -6.60
N ASN A 59 -1.17 -17.49 -6.42
CA ASN A 59 -1.35 -16.74 -5.17
C ASN A 59 -2.44 -15.68 -5.32
N GLN A 60 -3.68 -16.11 -5.30
CA GLN A 60 -4.83 -15.22 -5.31
C GLN A 60 -5.06 -14.66 -3.91
N GLN A 61 -4.96 -13.34 -3.76
CA GLN A 61 -5.13 -12.66 -2.48
C GLN A 61 -6.46 -11.92 -2.39
N ALA A 62 -6.92 -11.65 -1.15
CA ALA A 62 -8.20 -11.01 -0.89
C ALA A 62 -8.26 -9.56 -1.41
N ASN A 63 -7.19 -8.80 -1.28
CA ASN A 63 -7.08 -7.42 -1.75
C ASN A 63 -5.64 -7.04 -2.09
N THR A 64 -5.44 -5.84 -2.61
CA THR A 64 -4.12 -5.33 -3.03
C THR A 64 -3.13 -5.23 -1.87
N ALA A 65 -3.58 -4.90 -0.63
CA ALA A 65 -2.71 -4.88 0.54
C ALA A 65 -2.17 -6.28 0.89
N ASP A 66 -2.99 -7.32 0.72
CA ASP A 66 -2.59 -8.70 0.97
C ASP A 66 -1.57 -9.20 -0.06
N ILE A 67 -1.64 -8.76 -1.32
CA ILE A 67 -0.60 -9.05 -2.32
C ILE A 67 0.76 -8.53 -1.85
N LEU A 68 0.82 -7.30 -1.34
CA LEU A 68 2.06 -6.71 -0.82
C LEU A 68 2.60 -7.51 0.36
N THR A 69 1.74 -7.85 1.32
CA THR A 69 2.11 -8.64 2.51
C THR A 69 2.65 -10.01 2.16
N GLN A 70 1.94 -10.76 1.32
CA GLN A 70 2.29 -12.13 0.94
C GLN A 70 3.55 -12.21 0.07
N SER A 71 3.94 -11.11 -0.56
CA SER A 71 5.19 -11.04 -1.31
C SER A 71 6.44 -11.16 -0.43
N GLY A 72 6.32 -10.87 0.88
CA GLY A 72 7.45 -10.76 1.81
C GLY A 72 8.38 -9.58 1.52
N GLN A 73 7.98 -8.66 0.65
CA GLN A 73 8.78 -7.51 0.23
C GLN A 73 8.34 -6.20 0.89
N VAL A 74 7.07 -6.12 1.34
CA VAL A 74 6.48 -4.96 1.99
C VAL A 74 5.76 -5.41 3.25
N PHE A 75 5.97 -4.71 4.34
CA PHE A 75 5.18 -4.87 5.55
C PHE A 75 3.85 -4.10 5.38
N VAL A 76 2.75 -4.63 5.92
CA VAL A 76 1.46 -3.94 5.87
C VAL A 76 0.79 -3.99 7.24
N GLN A 77 0.42 -2.82 7.75
CA GLN A 77 -0.31 -2.64 8.98
C GLN A 77 -1.81 -2.55 8.70
N LYS A 78 -2.66 -3.10 9.59
CA LYS A 78 -4.13 -3.08 9.44
C LYS A 78 -4.84 -2.76 10.75
N SER A 79 -5.84 -1.89 10.71
CA SER A 79 -6.77 -1.64 11.84
C SER A 79 -8.16 -2.24 11.62
N GLN A 80 -8.47 -2.61 10.38
CA GLN A 80 -9.74 -3.23 9.95
C GLN A 80 -9.50 -4.21 8.81
N SER A 81 -10.52 -5.00 8.46
CA SER A 81 -10.44 -5.98 7.37
C SER A 81 -10.27 -5.32 5.99
N GLY A 82 -11.10 -4.34 5.67
CA GLY A 82 -11.02 -3.58 4.42
C GLY A 82 -10.04 -2.42 4.54
N GLY A 83 -8.75 -2.68 4.41
CA GLY A 83 -7.72 -1.65 4.44
C GLY A 83 -6.32 -2.22 4.58
N GLY A 84 -5.33 -1.36 4.57
CA GLY A 84 -3.94 -1.68 4.80
C GLY A 84 -3.03 -0.51 4.50
N SER A 85 -2.04 -0.30 5.36
CA SER A 85 -1.01 0.72 5.21
C SER A 85 0.32 0.05 4.88
N PRO A 86 0.84 0.18 3.65
CA PRO A 86 2.16 -0.33 3.30
C PRO A 86 3.24 0.42 4.07
N VAL A 87 4.24 -0.32 4.54
CA VAL A 87 5.44 0.20 5.20
C VAL A 87 6.66 -0.21 4.40
N ILE A 88 7.45 0.75 3.95
CA ILE A 88 8.70 0.55 3.23
C ILE A 88 9.81 1.24 4.00
N ARG A 89 10.81 0.48 4.47
CA ARG A 89 11.96 1.02 5.22
C ARG A 89 11.56 1.86 6.45
N GLY A 90 10.46 1.48 7.13
CA GLY A 90 9.98 2.23 8.30
C GLY A 90 9.19 3.51 7.98
N PHE A 91 8.99 3.82 6.71
CA PHE A 91 8.08 4.87 6.28
C PHE A 91 6.74 4.26 5.92
N GLU A 92 5.64 4.92 6.30
CA GLU A 92 4.29 4.47 5.99
C GLU A 92 3.39 5.61 5.52
N ALA A 93 2.23 5.25 5.07
CA ALA A 93 1.09 6.13 4.83
C ALA A 93 1.46 7.32 3.92
N SER A 94 1.31 8.54 4.39
CA SER A 94 1.62 9.75 3.61
C SER A 94 3.11 9.94 3.27
N ARG A 95 4.00 9.06 3.76
CA ARG A 95 5.44 9.03 3.44
C ARG A 95 5.79 7.97 2.39
N ILE A 96 4.78 7.25 1.88
CA ILE A 96 4.87 6.35 0.73
C ILE A 96 3.89 6.83 -0.33
N LEU A 97 4.36 6.93 -1.56
CA LEU A 97 3.50 7.28 -2.67
C LEU A 97 2.87 6.02 -3.28
N LEU A 98 1.55 6.01 -3.39
CA LEU A 98 0.79 5.02 -4.13
C LEU A 98 0.42 5.60 -5.50
N MET A 99 0.63 4.80 -6.55
CA MET A 99 0.31 5.16 -7.94
C MET A 99 -0.54 4.06 -8.57
N VAL A 100 -1.46 4.43 -9.45
CA VAL A 100 -2.18 3.49 -10.32
C VAL A 100 -2.13 3.97 -11.77
N ASP A 101 -1.61 3.14 -12.67
CA ASP A 101 -1.46 3.44 -14.10
C ASP A 101 -0.82 4.83 -14.38
N GLY A 102 0.14 5.25 -13.54
CA GLY A 102 0.82 6.55 -13.63
C GLY A 102 0.10 7.73 -12.97
N VAL A 103 -1.04 7.50 -12.30
CA VAL A 103 -1.79 8.54 -11.57
C VAL A 103 -1.58 8.39 -10.06
N ARG A 104 -1.31 9.50 -9.35
CA ARG A 104 -1.17 9.52 -7.87
C ARG A 104 -2.49 9.17 -7.19
N LEU A 105 -2.43 8.30 -6.18
CA LEU A 105 -3.55 8.04 -5.26
C LEU A 105 -3.48 8.93 -4.02
N ASN A 106 -2.28 9.33 -3.59
CA ASN A 106 -2.10 10.29 -2.50
C ASN A 106 -2.71 11.64 -2.89
N ASN A 107 -3.58 12.16 -2.06
CA ASN A 107 -4.28 13.44 -2.24
C ASN A 107 -4.11 14.33 -1.01
N ALA A 108 -4.70 15.51 -1.01
CA ALA A 108 -4.55 16.53 0.03
C ALA A 108 -4.95 16.06 1.45
N ILE A 109 -5.77 15.01 1.60
CA ILE A 109 -6.16 14.44 2.90
C ILE A 109 -5.56 13.05 3.15
N PHE A 110 -4.55 12.66 2.37
CA PHE A 110 -3.88 11.39 2.55
C PHE A 110 -3.07 11.40 3.84
N ARG A 111 -3.59 10.72 4.86
CA ARG A 111 -3.14 10.82 6.25
C ARG A 111 -1.95 9.94 6.58
N ALA A 112 -1.30 10.23 7.69
CA ALA A 112 -0.43 9.29 8.39
C ALA A 112 -1.28 8.18 9.06
N GLY A 113 -0.74 6.97 9.19
CA GLY A 113 -1.37 5.81 9.84
C GLY A 113 -2.58 5.23 9.09
N HIS A 114 -3.00 4.07 9.47
CA HIS A 114 -4.21 3.28 9.16
C HIS A 114 -4.98 3.67 7.88
N LEU A 115 -4.38 3.47 6.71
CA LEU A 115 -5.01 3.80 5.43
C LEU A 115 -5.91 2.66 4.94
N GLN A 116 -7.07 3.01 4.41
CA GLN A 116 -7.95 2.10 3.68
C GLN A 116 -7.83 2.23 2.16
N ASN A 117 -7.19 3.28 1.65
CA ASN A 117 -7.24 3.72 0.24
C ASN A 117 -6.72 2.68 -0.76
N ILE A 118 -5.75 1.85 -0.36
CA ILE A 118 -5.18 0.83 -1.25
C ILE A 118 -6.20 -0.20 -1.72
N ILE A 119 -7.28 -0.44 -0.96
CA ILE A 119 -8.35 -1.37 -1.37
C ILE A 119 -9.17 -0.86 -2.56
N THR A 120 -9.13 0.44 -2.86
CA THR A 120 -9.84 1.03 -4.00
C THR A 120 -9.23 0.70 -5.36
N VAL A 121 -8.17 -0.09 -5.38
CA VAL A 121 -7.62 -0.69 -6.60
C VAL A 121 -7.87 -2.19 -6.54
N ASP A 122 -8.71 -2.69 -7.42
CA ASP A 122 -9.04 -4.11 -7.53
C ASP A 122 -7.80 -4.93 -7.90
N ASN A 123 -7.45 -5.91 -7.06
CA ASN A 123 -6.31 -6.76 -7.29
C ASN A 123 -6.49 -7.77 -8.45
N MET A 124 -7.74 -8.05 -8.84
CA MET A 124 -8.04 -9.00 -9.93
C MET A 124 -7.67 -8.44 -11.32
N ILE A 125 -7.61 -7.10 -11.43
CA ILE A 125 -7.23 -6.43 -12.67
C ILE A 125 -5.75 -6.04 -12.72
N LEU A 126 -4.98 -6.29 -11.67
CA LEU A 126 -3.56 -5.97 -11.68
C LEU A 126 -2.79 -6.87 -12.66
N ASP A 127 -1.95 -6.27 -13.49
CA ASP A 127 -0.94 -6.96 -14.29
C ASP A 127 0.33 -7.20 -13.48
N ARG A 128 0.75 -6.17 -12.74
CA ARG A 128 1.91 -6.22 -11.87
C ARG A 128 1.93 -5.08 -10.86
N VAL A 129 2.75 -5.25 -9.82
CA VAL A 129 3.11 -4.19 -8.87
C VAL A 129 4.62 -3.98 -8.95
N GLU A 130 5.04 -2.73 -9.11
CA GLU A 130 6.45 -2.32 -9.03
C GLU A 130 6.66 -1.48 -7.76
N ILE A 131 7.72 -1.80 -7.00
CA ILE A 131 8.04 -1.14 -5.74
C ILE A 131 9.41 -0.49 -5.88
N ASN A 132 9.45 0.84 -5.87
CA ASN A 132 10.69 1.59 -5.80
C ASN A 132 11.06 1.79 -4.32
N TYR A 133 12.17 1.23 -3.88
CA TYR A 133 12.62 1.33 -2.49
C TYR A 133 13.48 2.57 -2.26
N GLY A 134 13.23 3.26 -1.15
CA GLY A 134 13.94 4.48 -0.78
C GLY A 134 13.42 5.73 -1.47
N PRO A 135 14.00 6.91 -1.15
CA PRO A 135 13.52 8.17 -1.65
C PRO A 135 13.48 8.22 -3.18
N SER A 136 12.30 8.52 -3.71
CA SER A 136 12.02 8.55 -5.16
C SER A 136 11.45 9.90 -5.59
N SER A 137 11.64 10.95 -4.79
CA SER A 137 11.03 12.25 -5.03
C SER A 137 11.55 12.96 -6.28
N THR A 138 12.70 12.57 -6.83
CA THR A 138 13.21 13.13 -8.10
C THR A 138 12.24 12.88 -9.25
N LEU A 139 11.67 11.68 -9.37
CA LEU A 139 10.71 11.35 -10.42
C LEU A 139 9.24 11.54 -10.02
N TYR A 140 8.96 11.32 -8.72
CA TYR A 140 7.58 11.17 -8.25
C TYR A 140 7.11 12.30 -7.31
N GLY A 141 8.01 13.19 -6.88
CA GLY A 141 7.68 14.37 -6.07
C GLY A 141 7.40 14.06 -4.60
N SER A 142 6.52 14.88 -4.01
CA SER A 142 6.14 14.75 -2.60
C SER A 142 5.63 13.36 -2.25
N ASP A 143 5.78 12.95 -1.00
CA ASP A 143 5.30 11.71 -0.38
C ASP A 143 6.15 10.46 -0.68
N ALA A 144 7.09 10.54 -1.63
CA ALA A 144 7.97 9.42 -1.97
C ALA A 144 9.22 9.37 -1.08
N LEU A 145 9.08 9.48 0.25
CA LEU A 145 10.19 9.46 1.21
C LEU A 145 10.73 8.04 1.44
N GLY A 146 9.84 7.08 1.67
CA GLY A 146 10.18 5.67 1.90
C GLY A 146 10.21 4.85 0.62
N GLY A 147 9.49 5.29 -0.40
CA GLY A 147 9.37 4.61 -1.68
C GLY A 147 8.08 4.91 -2.42
N VAL A 148 7.91 4.20 -3.54
CA VAL A 148 6.71 4.27 -4.38
C VAL A 148 6.19 2.88 -4.64
N VAL A 149 4.88 2.68 -4.53
CA VAL A 149 4.17 1.47 -4.96
C VAL A 149 3.37 1.79 -6.21
N ASN A 150 3.83 1.31 -7.34
CA ASN A 150 3.18 1.47 -8.63
C ASN A 150 2.30 0.25 -8.93
N LEU A 151 0.99 0.46 -9.02
CA LEU A 151 -0.01 -0.54 -9.37
C LEU A 151 -0.33 -0.40 -10.86
N TYR A 152 0.02 -1.40 -11.65
CA TYR A 152 -0.30 -1.42 -13.07
C TYR A 152 -1.45 -2.37 -13.32
N THR A 153 -2.56 -1.84 -13.84
CA THR A 153 -3.73 -2.66 -14.21
C THR A 153 -3.58 -3.19 -15.62
N LYS A 154 -4.29 -4.27 -15.94
CA LYS A 154 -4.28 -4.91 -17.27
C LYS A 154 -4.40 -3.86 -18.37
N HIS A 155 -3.58 -4.01 -19.42
CA HIS A 155 -3.61 -3.14 -20.60
C HIS A 155 -4.48 -3.80 -21.69
N PRO A 156 -5.35 -3.05 -22.41
CA PRO A 156 -6.09 -3.58 -23.53
C PRO A 156 -5.14 -4.11 -24.62
N LYS A 157 -5.43 -5.30 -25.16
CA LYS A 157 -4.58 -5.96 -26.16
C LYS A 157 -5.26 -5.89 -27.50
N LEU A 158 -4.59 -5.32 -28.50
CA LEU A 158 -5.02 -5.36 -29.90
C LEU A 158 -5.00 -6.79 -30.44
N ASN A 159 -5.78 -7.05 -31.48
CA ASN A 159 -5.77 -8.26 -32.26
C ASN A 159 -5.22 -8.01 -33.67
N ASP A 160 -4.77 -9.06 -34.32
CA ASP A 160 -4.44 -9.00 -35.73
C ASP A 160 -5.74 -8.94 -36.57
N GLY A 161 -5.70 -8.16 -37.65
CA GLY A 161 -6.83 -8.00 -38.58
C GLY A 161 -7.88 -6.98 -38.16
N GLU A 162 -8.80 -6.68 -39.11
CA GLU A 162 -9.79 -5.60 -38.98
C GLU A 162 -11.03 -6.04 -38.18
N ALA A 163 -11.35 -7.31 -38.16
CA ALA A 163 -12.52 -7.83 -37.44
C ALA A 163 -12.28 -7.84 -35.93
N PHE A 164 -13.27 -7.43 -35.16
CA PHE A 164 -13.24 -7.52 -33.72
C PHE A 164 -13.28 -9.00 -33.24
N LYS A 165 -12.39 -9.30 -32.31
CA LYS A 165 -12.35 -10.58 -31.57
C LYS A 165 -12.47 -10.31 -30.09
N ALA A 166 -13.21 -11.15 -29.41
CA ALA A 166 -13.35 -11.10 -27.97
C ALA A 166 -12.52 -12.20 -27.33
N ASN A 167 -11.87 -11.87 -26.21
CA ASN A 167 -11.32 -12.82 -25.27
C ASN A 167 -11.55 -12.29 -23.86
N GLY A 168 -11.57 -13.19 -22.86
CA GLY A 168 -11.88 -12.75 -21.52
C GLY A 168 -11.71 -13.84 -20.50
N ASN A 169 -12.00 -13.50 -19.25
CA ASN A 169 -11.94 -14.41 -18.13
C ASN A 169 -13.15 -14.22 -17.22
N ILE A 170 -13.62 -15.34 -16.68
CA ILE A 170 -14.53 -15.37 -15.54
C ILE A 170 -13.79 -16.05 -14.41
N ILE A 171 -13.73 -15.41 -13.25
CA ILE A 171 -13.04 -15.95 -12.08
C ILE A 171 -14.01 -15.98 -10.90
N GLN A 172 -14.16 -17.14 -10.30
CA GLN A 172 -14.88 -17.33 -9.05
C GLN A 172 -13.89 -17.72 -7.97
N ARG A 173 -13.93 -17.05 -6.80
CA ARG A 173 -13.09 -17.33 -5.65
C ARG A 173 -13.93 -17.41 -4.38
N TYR A 174 -13.62 -18.41 -3.55
CA TYR A 174 -14.15 -18.58 -2.21
C TYR A 174 -13.01 -18.75 -1.22
N ALA A 175 -13.12 -18.14 -0.02
CA ALA A 175 -12.16 -18.32 1.07
C ALA A 175 -12.88 -18.46 2.41
N SER A 176 -12.57 -19.55 3.15
CA SER A 176 -13.28 -19.96 4.36
C SER A 176 -13.03 -19.07 5.57
N GLY A 177 -11.83 -18.45 5.67
CA GLY A 177 -11.40 -17.68 6.84
C GLY A 177 -12.20 -16.40 7.08
N GLN A 178 -12.89 -15.91 6.05
CA GLN A 178 -13.76 -14.73 6.11
C GLN A 178 -15.07 -14.94 5.34
N ASN A 179 -15.43 -16.18 5.00
CA ASN A 179 -16.56 -16.48 4.11
C ASN A 179 -16.55 -15.58 2.88
N GLU A 180 -15.37 -15.37 2.31
CA GLU A 180 -15.22 -14.54 1.13
C GLU A 180 -15.85 -15.20 -0.08
N ASN A 181 -16.64 -14.44 -0.81
CA ASN A 181 -17.18 -14.82 -2.11
C ASN A 181 -16.90 -13.70 -3.10
N ARG A 182 -16.16 -14.01 -4.18
CA ARG A 182 -15.78 -13.03 -5.17
C ARG A 182 -16.00 -13.57 -6.57
N THR A 183 -16.66 -12.75 -7.37
CA THR A 183 -16.86 -12.97 -8.80
C THR A 183 -16.19 -11.85 -9.58
N HIS A 184 -15.36 -12.23 -10.54
CA HIS A 184 -14.69 -11.29 -11.44
C HIS A 184 -14.91 -11.71 -12.89
N VAL A 185 -15.16 -10.72 -13.74
CA VAL A 185 -15.26 -10.89 -15.18
C VAL A 185 -14.43 -9.81 -15.86
N ASP A 186 -13.57 -10.21 -16.79
CA ASP A 186 -12.91 -9.27 -17.68
C ASP A 186 -13.06 -9.70 -19.15
N ILE A 187 -13.28 -8.74 -20.04
CA ILE A 187 -13.46 -8.95 -21.48
C ILE A 187 -12.63 -7.93 -22.24
N ASN A 188 -11.79 -8.41 -23.14
CA ASN A 188 -11.06 -7.61 -24.11
C ASN A 188 -11.64 -7.84 -25.50
N LEU A 189 -12.29 -6.82 -26.05
CA LEU A 189 -12.83 -6.80 -27.41
C LEU A 189 -11.92 -5.93 -28.28
N ALA A 190 -11.31 -6.50 -29.33
CA ALA A 190 -10.27 -5.77 -30.06
C ALA A 190 -10.18 -6.15 -31.54
N ASN A 191 -9.71 -5.18 -32.31
CA ASN A 191 -9.19 -5.36 -33.67
C ASN A 191 -7.75 -4.83 -33.76
N ASN A 192 -7.23 -4.57 -34.94
CA ASN A 192 -5.86 -4.09 -35.15
C ASN A 192 -5.61 -2.62 -34.73
N LYS A 193 -6.65 -1.81 -34.46
CA LYS A 193 -6.51 -0.39 -34.06
C LYS A 193 -7.21 -0.05 -32.76
N TRP A 194 -8.28 -0.78 -32.42
CA TRP A 194 -9.10 -0.51 -31.24
C TRP A 194 -9.09 -1.71 -30.30
N ALA A 195 -9.01 -1.44 -29.01
CA ALA A 195 -9.24 -2.45 -27.98
C ALA A 195 -10.02 -1.86 -26.81
N TYR A 196 -11.04 -2.59 -26.38
CA TYR A 196 -11.92 -2.26 -25.25
C TYR A 196 -11.70 -3.33 -24.18
N LEU A 197 -11.22 -2.94 -23.00
CA LEU A 197 -11.09 -3.82 -21.85
C LEU A 197 -12.10 -3.39 -20.79
N THR A 198 -13.08 -4.23 -20.55
CA THR A 198 -14.08 -4.06 -19.50
C THR A 198 -13.84 -5.09 -18.40
N SER A 199 -13.84 -4.66 -17.14
CA SER A 199 -13.70 -5.54 -16.00
C SER A 199 -14.70 -5.16 -14.92
N PHE A 200 -15.30 -6.16 -14.30
CA PHE A 200 -16.22 -6.03 -13.18
C PHE A 200 -15.88 -7.05 -12.10
N THR A 201 -15.76 -6.58 -10.86
CA THR A 201 -15.53 -7.44 -9.69
C THR A 201 -16.57 -7.12 -8.62
N ASN A 202 -17.19 -8.15 -8.08
CA ASN A 202 -18.04 -8.08 -6.89
C ASN A 202 -17.45 -8.96 -5.80
N SER A 203 -17.19 -8.39 -4.63
CA SER A 203 -16.57 -9.06 -3.49
C SER A 203 -17.46 -8.92 -2.25
N SER A 204 -17.65 -10.02 -1.55
CA SER A 204 -18.35 -10.08 -0.27
C SER A 204 -17.45 -10.77 0.76
N PHE A 205 -17.27 -10.13 1.88
CA PHE A 205 -16.44 -10.60 3.00
C PHE A 205 -17.32 -10.69 4.25
N GLY A 206 -17.34 -11.85 4.88
CA GLY A 206 -17.97 -12.05 6.18
C GLY A 206 -17.03 -11.68 7.35
N ASN A 207 -17.40 -12.08 8.55
CA ASN A 207 -16.58 -11.87 9.73
C ASN A 207 -15.29 -12.69 9.68
N LEU A 208 -14.17 -12.03 9.95
CA LEU A 208 -12.84 -12.64 9.94
C LEU A 208 -12.68 -13.62 11.12
N ARG A 209 -12.27 -14.83 10.81
CA ARG A 209 -11.90 -15.85 11.79
C ARG A 209 -10.40 -15.89 11.99
N GLN A 210 -9.95 -15.53 13.18
CA GLN A 210 -8.54 -15.61 13.58
C GLN A 210 -8.15 -17.02 14.00
N GLY A 211 -6.84 -17.31 14.08
CA GLY A 211 -6.32 -18.62 14.49
C GLY A 211 -6.67 -19.01 15.92
N ASN A 212 -6.81 -20.32 16.15
CA ASN A 212 -7.10 -20.86 17.47
C ASN A 212 -5.83 -21.04 18.32
N ASN A 213 -4.66 -21.26 17.69
CA ASN A 213 -3.43 -21.63 18.39
C ASN A 213 -2.66 -20.37 18.84
N ARG A 214 -2.91 -19.93 20.07
CA ARG A 214 -2.21 -18.83 20.75
C ARG A 214 -0.94 -19.31 21.43
N SER A 215 -0.02 -18.38 21.75
CA SER A 215 1.08 -18.68 22.67
C SER A 215 0.54 -18.97 24.06
N SER A 216 1.15 -19.95 24.76
CA SER A 216 0.85 -20.23 26.17
C SER A 216 1.07 -19.02 27.08
N ASP A 217 2.03 -18.17 26.74
CA ASP A 217 2.36 -16.97 27.52
C ASP A 217 1.28 -15.87 27.39
N TYR A 218 0.48 -15.91 26.30
CA TYR A 218 -0.57 -14.93 25.99
C TYR A 218 -1.87 -15.61 25.55
N PRO A 219 -2.53 -16.40 26.43
CA PRO A 219 -3.69 -17.23 26.06
C PRO A 219 -4.91 -16.39 25.66
N ASP A 220 -4.95 -15.12 26.06
CA ASP A 220 -6.07 -14.20 25.78
C ASP A 220 -5.79 -13.25 24.61
N PHE A 221 -4.61 -13.32 24.00
CA PHE A 221 -4.21 -12.41 22.94
C PHE A 221 -5.18 -12.47 21.75
N GLY A 222 -5.73 -11.32 21.39
CA GLY A 222 -6.62 -11.13 20.25
C GLY A 222 -8.03 -11.71 20.39
N LYS A 223 -8.45 -12.23 21.56
CA LYS A 223 -9.83 -12.71 21.78
C LYS A 223 -10.83 -11.57 21.61
N ARG A 224 -11.88 -11.79 20.83
CA ARG A 224 -13.04 -10.91 20.73
C ARG A 224 -14.09 -11.34 21.74
N LEU A 225 -14.16 -10.67 22.90
CA LEU A 225 -14.98 -11.13 24.02
C LEU A 225 -16.45 -10.72 23.91
N PHE A 226 -16.75 -9.59 23.26
CA PHE A 226 -18.10 -9.04 23.16
C PHE A 226 -18.31 -8.35 21.79
N TYR A 227 -19.56 -8.06 21.49
CA TYR A 227 -19.98 -7.17 20.40
C TYR A 227 -21.26 -6.43 20.82
N VAL A 228 -21.60 -5.35 20.17
CA VAL A 228 -22.76 -4.52 20.54
C VAL A 228 -23.88 -4.69 19.51
N THR A 229 -25.12 -4.92 20.00
CA THR A 229 -26.35 -4.83 19.23
C THR A 229 -27.22 -3.70 19.79
N ARG A 230 -28.20 -3.27 19.00
CA ARG A 230 -29.23 -2.31 19.46
C ARG A 230 -30.59 -2.95 19.31
N GLU A 231 -31.28 -3.14 20.43
CA GLU A 231 -32.59 -3.77 20.50
C GLU A 231 -33.56 -2.84 21.23
N ASN A 232 -34.72 -2.60 20.64
CA ASN A 232 -35.75 -1.70 21.19
C ASN A 232 -35.19 -0.32 21.62
N GLY A 233 -34.23 0.21 20.85
CA GLY A 233 -33.61 1.51 21.17
C GLY A 233 -32.53 1.50 22.25
N VAL A 234 -32.17 0.32 22.80
CA VAL A 234 -31.16 0.16 23.83
C VAL A 234 -29.95 -0.63 23.29
N ASP A 235 -28.75 -0.16 23.60
CA ASP A 235 -27.52 -0.87 23.25
C ASP A 235 -27.24 -2.00 24.26
N ILE A 236 -26.99 -3.21 23.75
CA ILE A 236 -26.68 -4.40 24.51
C ILE A 236 -25.28 -4.87 24.16
N ALA A 237 -24.43 -5.05 25.15
CA ALA A 237 -23.13 -5.70 25.00
C ALA A 237 -23.32 -7.21 25.13
N ASN A 238 -23.31 -7.92 24.03
CA ASN A 238 -23.47 -9.37 23.95
C ASN A 238 -22.11 -10.05 24.15
N VAL A 239 -22.09 -11.16 24.87
CA VAL A 239 -20.93 -12.05 24.94
C VAL A 239 -20.73 -12.69 23.57
N ASN A 240 -19.51 -12.70 23.08
CA ASN A 240 -19.20 -13.40 21.83
C ASN A 240 -19.01 -14.91 22.11
N ASP A 241 -19.91 -15.70 21.59
CA ASP A 241 -19.94 -17.17 21.72
C ASP A 241 -18.70 -17.86 21.13
N ASN A 242 -18.07 -17.22 20.15
CA ASN A 242 -16.81 -17.68 19.56
C ASN A 242 -15.78 -16.55 19.54
N VAL A 243 -14.91 -16.52 20.54
CA VAL A 243 -13.87 -15.49 20.73
C VAL A 243 -12.87 -15.38 19.55
N ASN A 244 -12.85 -16.37 18.66
CA ASN A 244 -11.99 -16.36 17.47
C ASN A 244 -12.68 -15.75 16.24
N ILE A 245 -13.98 -15.45 16.31
CA ILE A 245 -14.67 -14.67 15.27
C ILE A 245 -14.57 -13.20 15.64
N GLN A 246 -13.86 -12.45 14.82
CA GLN A 246 -13.77 -11.01 14.91
C GLN A 246 -15.06 -10.41 14.31
N ARG A 247 -16.10 -10.31 15.17
CA ARG A 247 -17.41 -9.80 14.80
C ARG A 247 -17.29 -8.40 14.17
N GLU A 248 -18.19 -8.07 13.26
CA GLU A 248 -18.29 -6.75 12.63
C GLU A 248 -17.10 -6.41 11.70
N THR A 249 -16.38 -7.40 11.16
CA THR A 249 -15.27 -7.19 10.22
C THR A 249 -15.67 -7.39 8.75
N GLY A 250 -16.91 -7.83 8.48
CA GLY A 250 -17.42 -8.05 7.14
C GLY A 250 -17.69 -6.75 6.39
N TYR A 251 -17.55 -6.79 5.07
CA TYR A 251 -17.90 -5.70 4.15
C TYR A 251 -18.10 -6.24 2.73
N THR A 252 -18.65 -5.41 1.84
CA THR A 252 -18.75 -5.70 0.40
C THR A 252 -18.02 -4.63 -0.40
N GLN A 253 -17.59 -4.99 -1.61
CA GLN A 253 -16.95 -4.05 -2.53
C GLN A 253 -17.30 -4.40 -3.97
N THR A 254 -17.52 -3.37 -4.77
CA THR A 254 -17.76 -3.47 -6.21
C THR A 254 -16.76 -2.58 -6.94
N ASP A 255 -16.08 -3.16 -7.91
CA ASP A 255 -15.08 -2.48 -8.72
C ASP A 255 -15.41 -2.64 -10.20
N LEU A 256 -15.25 -1.56 -10.95
CA LEU A 256 -15.41 -1.53 -12.41
C LEU A 256 -14.22 -0.83 -13.05
N LEU A 257 -13.69 -1.42 -14.10
CA LEU A 257 -12.68 -0.80 -14.95
C LEU A 257 -13.13 -0.84 -16.40
N GLN A 258 -13.01 0.29 -17.06
CA GLN A 258 -13.17 0.41 -18.52
C GLN A 258 -11.94 1.08 -19.11
N LYS A 259 -11.24 0.39 -20.00
CA LYS A 259 -10.18 1.01 -20.81
C LYS A 259 -10.55 0.95 -22.28
N VAL A 260 -10.23 2.03 -22.99
CA VAL A 260 -10.37 2.13 -24.45
C VAL A 260 -9.02 2.53 -25.01
N LEU A 261 -8.44 1.64 -25.79
CA LEU A 261 -7.20 1.86 -26.51
C LEU A 261 -7.50 2.14 -27.98
N PHE A 262 -6.96 3.23 -28.50
CA PHE A 262 -6.94 3.53 -29.93
C PHE A 262 -5.50 3.74 -30.38
N LYS A 263 -5.06 2.92 -31.30
CA LYS A 263 -3.71 2.95 -31.88
C LYS A 263 -3.82 3.12 -33.40
N PRO A 264 -3.92 4.37 -33.92
CA PRO A 264 -4.11 4.61 -35.33
C PRO A 264 -2.93 4.13 -36.19
N ASN A 265 -1.73 4.13 -35.62
CA ASN A 265 -0.49 3.67 -36.22
C ASN A 265 0.47 3.14 -35.14
N GLU A 266 1.64 2.63 -35.54
CA GLU A 266 2.60 2.03 -34.61
C GLU A 266 3.22 3.04 -33.61
N ASN A 267 3.23 4.32 -33.94
CA ASN A 267 3.90 5.36 -33.16
C ASN A 267 2.97 6.17 -32.25
N THR A 268 1.65 6.03 -32.41
CA THR A 268 0.68 6.86 -31.69
C THR A 268 -0.32 5.99 -30.95
N GLU A 269 -0.53 6.29 -29.68
CA GLU A 269 -1.46 5.58 -28.80
C GLU A 269 -2.30 6.55 -27.98
N HIS A 270 -3.60 6.29 -27.93
CA HIS A 270 -4.58 6.98 -27.09
C HIS A 270 -5.22 5.96 -26.14
N LEU A 271 -5.14 6.18 -24.85
CA LEU A 271 -5.71 5.31 -23.83
C LEU A 271 -6.60 6.10 -22.88
N LEU A 272 -7.91 5.82 -22.94
CA LEU A 272 -8.86 6.24 -21.91
C LEU A 272 -8.94 5.13 -20.85
N ASN A 273 -8.92 5.52 -19.56
CA ASN A 273 -8.99 4.61 -18.43
C ASN A 273 -9.97 5.17 -17.38
N ILE A 274 -11.03 4.45 -17.12
CA ILE A 274 -12.05 4.78 -16.13
C ILE A 274 -12.07 3.67 -15.09
N GLN A 275 -11.95 4.03 -13.81
CA GLN A 275 -12.00 3.11 -12.68
C GLN A 275 -13.01 3.62 -11.67
N LEU A 276 -13.92 2.76 -11.25
CA LEU A 276 -14.92 3.02 -10.21
C LEU A 276 -14.77 1.97 -9.13
N SER A 277 -14.60 2.39 -7.88
CA SER A 277 -14.53 1.51 -6.72
C SER A 277 -15.46 2.03 -5.64
N ASN A 278 -16.28 1.15 -5.09
CA ASN A 278 -17.22 1.47 -4.03
C ASN A 278 -17.35 0.30 -3.05
N SER A 279 -17.18 0.58 -1.76
CA SER A 279 -17.41 -0.41 -0.70
C SER A 279 -18.71 -0.14 0.07
N SER A 280 -19.17 -1.12 0.83
CA SER A 280 -20.08 -0.87 1.95
C SER A 280 -19.34 -0.16 3.09
N ASN A 281 -20.02 0.08 4.21
CA ASN A 281 -19.38 0.52 5.45
C ASN A 281 -18.30 -0.48 5.87
N ILE A 282 -17.15 0.02 6.34
CA ILE A 282 -16.02 -0.76 6.82
C ILE A 282 -15.80 -0.42 8.29
N ASN A 283 -16.15 -1.34 9.16
CA ASN A 283 -16.03 -1.13 10.60
C ASN A 283 -14.57 -0.97 11.02
N ARG A 284 -14.33 0.00 11.88
CA ARG A 284 -13.08 0.25 12.56
C ARG A 284 -12.97 -0.73 13.75
N TYR A 285 -12.58 -1.96 13.43
CA TYR A 285 -12.59 -3.08 14.36
C TYR A 285 -11.80 -2.81 15.64
N ASP A 286 -10.63 -2.21 15.53
CA ASP A 286 -9.80 -1.81 16.66
C ASP A 286 -10.58 -0.96 17.68
N ARG A 287 -11.36 0.02 17.22
CA ARG A 287 -12.18 0.88 18.07
C ARG A 287 -13.35 0.18 18.73
N LEU A 288 -13.92 -0.80 18.04
CA LEU A 288 -15.04 -1.60 18.56
C LEU A 288 -14.60 -2.63 19.63
N THR A 289 -13.30 -2.82 19.81
CA THR A 289 -12.76 -3.68 20.89
C THR A 289 -12.43 -2.91 22.18
N GLU A 290 -12.41 -1.58 22.12
CA GLU A 290 -12.04 -0.74 23.25
C GLU A 290 -13.09 -0.76 24.36
N THR A 291 -12.62 -0.83 25.62
CA THR A 291 -13.48 -0.81 26.80
C THR A 291 -13.03 0.26 27.80
N SER A 292 -14.00 0.76 28.54
CA SER A 292 -13.76 1.60 29.71
C SER A 292 -14.60 1.10 30.88
N LYS A 293 -13.98 0.83 32.04
CA LYS A 293 -14.64 0.27 33.22
C LYS A 293 -15.44 -1.02 32.91
N GLY A 294 -14.90 -1.87 32.02
CA GLY A 294 -15.51 -3.14 31.60
C GLY A 294 -16.69 -3.04 30.63
N LEU A 295 -17.02 -1.85 30.15
CA LEU A 295 -18.07 -1.62 29.15
C LEU A 295 -17.47 -1.16 27.82
N PRO A 296 -18.11 -1.46 26.65
CA PRO A 296 -17.69 -0.93 25.36
C PRO A 296 -17.66 0.61 25.36
N ILE A 297 -16.68 1.22 24.71
CA ILE A 297 -16.64 2.66 24.50
C ILE A 297 -17.57 3.05 23.34
N TYR A 298 -17.52 2.30 22.25
CA TYR A 298 -18.31 2.55 21.05
C TYR A 298 -19.34 1.45 20.82
N ALA A 299 -20.55 1.85 20.42
CA ALA A 299 -21.55 0.96 19.85
C ALA A 299 -21.36 0.84 18.33
N GLU A 300 -20.94 1.94 17.70
CA GLU A 300 -20.67 1.99 16.26
C GLU A 300 -19.43 2.84 16.01
N TRP A 301 -18.53 2.34 15.20
CA TRP A 301 -17.42 3.09 14.63
C TRP A 301 -17.07 2.51 13.28
N TYR A 302 -17.27 3.23 12.19
CA TYR A 302 -16.95 2.76 10.85
C TYR A 302 -16.56 3.91 9.93
N TYR A 303 -15.76 3.56 8.92
CA TYR A 303 -15.69 4.33 7.70
C TYR A 303 -16.95 4.05 6.88
N GLY A 304 -17.61 5.07 6.37
CA GLY A 304 -18.69 4.91 5.40
C GLY A 304 -18.16 4.33 4.10
N PRO A 305 -18.98 4.20 3.06
CA PRO A 305 -18.52 3.68 1.79
C PRO A 305 -17.25 4.38 1.33
N GLN A 306 -16.19 3.61 1.09
CA GLN A 306 -14.99 4.12 0.47
C GLN A 306 -15.24 4.21 -1.04
N LYS A 307 -15.24 5.42 -1.58
CA LYS A 307 -15.52 5.65 -3.00
C LYS A 307 -14.33 6.29 -3.68
N ARG A 308 -13.94 5.74 -4.81
CA ARG A 308 -12.96 6.36 -5.71
C ARG A 308 -13.41 6.21 -7.16
N ASN A 309 -13.58 7.34 -7.82
CA ASN A 309 -13.81 7.42 -9.25
C ASN A 309 -12.59 8.06 -9.89
N LEU A 310 -12.00 7.38 -10.86
CA LEU A 310 -10.85 7.87 -11.64
C LEU A 310 -11.22 7.84 -13.11
N ALA A 311 -10.99 8.95 -13.79
CA ALA A 311 -10.92 9.02 -15.25
C ALA A 311 -9.56 9.56 -15.65
N SER A 312 -8.82 8.87 -16.51
CA SER A 312 -7.57 9.35 -17.06
C SER A 312 -7.47 9.11 -18.56
N TYR A 313 -6.84 10.03 -19.23
CA TYR A 313 -6.53 9.94 -20.65
C TYR A 313 -5.03 10.05 -20.83
N LYS A 314 -4.44 9.04 -21.48
CA LYS A 314 -3.03 9.02 -21.85
C LYS A 314 -2.87 9.09 -23.35
N PHE A 315 -2.14 10.09 -23.81
CA PHE A 315 -1.62 10.17 -25.17
C PHE A 315 -0.15 9.79 -25.15
N SER A 316 0.28 8.91 -26.06
CA SER A 316 1.69 8.55 -26.22
C SER A 316 2.08 8.65 -27.68
N ALA A 317 3.23 9.23 -27.93
CA ALA A 317 3.82 9.33 -29.26
C ALA A 317 5.28 8.83 -29.22
N LYS A 318 5.67 8.08 -30.23
CA LYS A 318 7.01 7.52 -30.39
C LYS A 318 7.61 7.95 -31.73
N LYS A 319 8.94 7.90 -31.83
CA LYS A 319 9.67 8.27 -33.05
C LYS A 319 9.31 9.67 -33.56
N ILE A 320 9.11 10.61 -32.64
CA ILE A 320 8.87 12.01 -32.92
C ILE A 320 10.16 12.59 -33.58
N LYS A 321 10.01 13.40 -34.63
CA LYS A 321 11.16 14.11 -35.22
C LYS A 321 11.65 15.20 -34.25
N GLY A 322 12.92 15.20 -33.92
CA GLY A 322 13.55 16.18 -33.03
C GLY A 322 14.44 15.53 -31.98
N TYR A 323 14.84 16.28 -30.96
CA TYR A 323 15.72 15.82 -29.90
C TYR A 323 15.06 14.75 -29.05
N PHE A 324 13.81 14.96 -28.66
CA PHE A 324 13.02 13.94 -27.91
C PHE A 324 12.23 13.08 -28.89
N GLN A 325 12.46 11.76 -28.83
CA GLN A 325 11.83 10.81 -29.74
C GLN A 325 10.52 10.25 -29.20
N ASP A 326 10.40 10.11 -27.89
CA ASP A 326 9.18 9.58 -27.25
C ASP A 326 8.59 10.61 -26.29
N ALA A 327 7.27 10.66 -26.24
CA ALA A 327 6.53 11.54 -25.35
C ALA A 327 5.25 10.88 -24.87
N PHE A 328 4.81 11.22 -23.67
CA PHE A 328 3.43 10.98 -23.27
C PHE A 328 2.88 12.13 -22.43
N VAL A 329 1.55 12.26 -22.46
CA VAL A 329 0.79 13.16 -21.60
C VAL A 329 -0.31 12.36 -20.94
N ILE A 330 -0.47 12.51 -19.62
CA ILE A 330 -1.59 11.95 -18.86
C ILE A 330 -2.36 13.10 -18.25
N ALA A 331 -3.65 13.24 -18.61
CA ALA A 331 -4.60 14.08 -17.90
C ALA A 331 -5.53 13.20 -17.09
N ASN A 332 -5.83 13.58 -15.83
CA ASN A 332 -6.70 12.77 -14.97
C ASN A 332 -7.62 13.64 -14.11
N TYR A 333 -8.76 13.06 -13.78
CA TYR A 333 -9.71 13.55 -12.79
C TYR A 333 -10.02 12.43 -11.81
N GLN A 334 -10.03 12.74 -10.51
CA GLN A 334 -10.45 11.83 -9.47
C GLN A 334 -11.49 12.49 -8.58
N ASN A 335 -12.48 11.71 -8.18
CA ASN A 335 -13.43 12.06 -7.13
C ASN A 335 -13.37 10.97 -6.04
N ILE A 336 -13.08 11.39 -4.82
CA ILE A 336 -12.86 10.51 -3.68
C ILE A 336 -13.80 10.96 -2.57
N GLU A 337 -14.50 10.02 -1.93
CA GLU A 337 -15.32 10.25 -0.76
C GLU A 337 -14.90 9.30 0.36
N GLU A 338 -14.57 9.88 1.49
CA GLU A 338 -14.28 9.19 2.75
C GLU A 338 -15.19 9.72 3.84
N SER A 339 -15.57 8.87 4.79
CA SER A 339 -16.34 9.32 5.94
C SER A 339 -15.98 8.55 7.21
N ARG A 340 -16.27 9.17 8.34
CA ARG A 340 -16.12 8.58 9.68
C ARG A 340 -17.41 8.77 10.44
N ILE A 341 -17.99 7.65 10.80
CA ILE A 341 -19.25 7.62 11.54
C ILE A 341 -19.00 6.91 12.86
N SER A 342 -19.39 7.54 13.97
CA SER A 342 -19.20 6.96 15.30
C SER A 342 -20.36 7.26 16.24
N ARG A 343 -20.64 6.31 17.12
CA ARG A 343 -21.62 6.45 18.19
C ARG A 343 -21.11 5.74 19.44
N LYS A 344 -21.03 6.47 20.56
CA LYS A 344 -20.65 5.87 21.84
C LYS A 344 -21.73 4.90 22.33
N PHE A 345 -21.29 3.89 23.11
CA PHE A 345 -22.19 2.92 23.73
C PHE A 345 -23.20 3.63 24.65
N LYS A 346 -24.47 3.22 24.55
CA LYS A 346 -25.61 3.82 25.24
C LYS A 346 -25.88 5.30 24.91
N SER A 347 -25.30 5.83 23.85
CA SER A 347 -25.57 7.19 23.37
C SER A 347 -26.54 7.16 22.20
N ASN A 348 -27.46 8.11 22.16
CA ASN A 348 -28.30 8.36 20.98
C ASN A 348 -27.64 9.31 19.98
N ASN A 349 -26.51 9.92 20.32
CA ASN A 349 -25.79 10.84 19.46
C ASN A 349 -24.83 10.09 18.54
N LYS A 350 -25.09 10.14 17.23
CA LYS A 350 -24.29 9.57 16.17
C LYS A 350 -23.63 10.68 15.35
N ASP A 351 -22.32 10.69 15.31
CA ASP A 351 -21.52 11.69 14.63
C ASP A 351 -21.18 11.24 13.21
N PHE A 352 -21.37 12.13 12.26
CA PHE A 352 -21.05 11.94 10.85
C PHE A 352 -20.02 12.99 10.43
N ARG A 353 -18.90 12.55 9.87
CA ARG A 353 -17.89 13.40 9.24
C ARG A 353 -17.59 12.84 7.86
N THR A 354 -17.70 13.69 6.85
CA THR A 354 -17.54 13.30 5.44
C THR A 354 -16.60 14.27 4.75
N GLU A 355 -15.61 13.71 4.06
CA GLU A 355 -14.64 14.41 3.27
C GLU A 355 -14.79 14.02 1.79
N LYS A 356 -14.90 15.02 0.91
CA LYS A 356 -14.91 14.86 -0.55
C LYS A 356 -13.70 15.56 -1.14
N VAL A 357 -12.96 14.84 -1.97
CA VAL A 357 -11.80 15.39 -2.66
C VAL A 357 -11.97 15.22 -4.16
N ASN A 358 -11.82 16.33 -4.88
CA ASN A 358 -11.70 16.32 -6.32
C ASN A 358 -10.26 16.65 -6.69
N VAL A 359 -9.65 15.83 -7.54
CA VAL A 359 -8.27 15.98 -8.00
C VAL A 359 -8.26 16.17 -9.52
N LEU A 360 -7.61 17.20 -9.99
CA LEU A 360 -7.26 17.40 -11.40
C LEU A 360 -5.75 17.27 -11.54
N GLY A 361 -5.27 16.44 -12.45
CA GLY A 361 -3.84 16.23 -12.67
C GLY A 361 -3.45 16.18 -14.13
N VAL A 362 -2.28 16.73 -14.43
CA VAL A 362 -1.64 16.62 -15.74
C VAL A 362 -0.17 16.31 -15.55
N ASN A 363 0.33 15.30 -16.27
CA ASN A 363 1.72 14.94 -16.36
C ASN A 363 2.11 14.93 -17.83
N ALA A 364 3.25 15.51 -18.18
CA ALA A 364 3.82 15.41 -19.51
C ALA A 364 5.29 15.03 -19.41
N ASP A 365 5.68 14.02 -20.16
CA ASP A 365 7.00 13.39 -20.08
C ASP A 365 7.58 13.21 -21.49
N LEU A 366 8.85 13.58 -21.66
CA LEU A 366 9.62 13.50 -22.90
C LEU A 366 10.84 12.62 -22.67
N LEU A 367 11.18 11.77 -23.64
CA LEU A 367 12.34 10.89 -23.60
C LEU A 367 13.20 11.08 -24.85
N HIS A 368 14.49 11.30 -24.61
CA HIS A 368 15.54 11.17 -25.60
C HIS A 368 16.34 9.90 -25.32
N THR A 369 16.55 9.07 -26.33
CA THR A 369 17.37 7.85 -26.23
C THR A 369 18.38 7.82 -27.36
N ASP A 370 19.65 7.61 -27.01
CA ASP A 370 20.73 7.38 -27.97
C ASP A 370 21.65 6.24 -27.47
N SER A 371 22.77 6.02 -28.18
CA SER A 371 23.76 5.01 -27.81
C SER A 371 24.47 5.26 -26.46
N ASN A 372 24.41 6.51 -25.96
CA ASN A 372 25.08 6.94 -24.73
C ASN A 372 24.13 6.88 -23.52
N GLY A 373 22.82 6.70 -23.76
CA GLY A 373 21.83 6.57 -22.68
C GLY A 373 20.51 7.29 -22.96
N ASP A 374 19.81 7.64 -21.86
CA ASP A 374 18.48 8.23 -21.90
C ASP A 374 18.47 9.57 -21.15
N ILE A 375 17.76 10.56 -21.68
CA ILE A 375 17.43 11.81 -21.01
C ILE A 375 15.91 11.92 -20.93
N HIS A 376 15.39 12.06 -19.73
CA HIS A 376 13.97 12.17 -19.45
C HIS A 376 13.68 13.54 -18.84
N LEU A 377 12.82 14.32 -19.49
CA LEU A 377 12.32 15.62 -19.03
C LEU A 377 10.83 15.50 -18.76
N GLY A 378 10.37 15.95 -17.58
CA GLY A 378 8.96 15.89 -17.25
C GLY A 378 8.45 17.12 -16.50
N VAL A 379 7.15 17.35 -16.62
CA VAL A 379 6.39 18.34 -15.86
C VAL A 379 5.16 17.72 -15.25
N GLU A 380 4.79 18.17 -14.06
CA GLU A 380 3.60 17.69 -13.34
C GLU A 380 2.85 18.87 -12.74
N SER A 381 1.51 18.78 -12.78
CA SER A 381 0.63 19.74 -12.12
C SER A 381 -0.60 18.99 -11.58
N TYR A 382 -0.89 19.15 -10.27
CA TYR A 382 -2.05 18.59 -9.60
C TYR A 382 -2.76 19.66 -8.80
N PHE A 383 -4.09 19.63 -8.80
CA PHE A 383 -4.96 20.52 -8.02
C PHE A 383 -5.98 19.68 -7.26
N ASP A 384 -5.95 19.78 -5.94
CA ASP A 384 -6.85 19.10 -5.03
C ASP A 384 -7.82 20.12 -4.42
N PHE A 385 -9.11 19.79 -4.43
CA PHE A 385 -10.20 20.55 -3.84
C PHE A 385 -10.84 19.70 -2.76
N VAL A 386 -10.81 20.17 -1.51
CA VAL A 386 -11.31 19.42 -0.35
C VAL A 386 -12.56 20.10 0.20
N ASN A 387 -13.59 19.32 0.46
CA ASN A 387 -14.78 19.73 1.18
C ASN A 387 -15.00 18.81 2.38
N SER A 388 -14.99 19.37 3.58
CA SER A 388 -15.20 18.66 4.85
C SER A 388 -16.49 19.11 5.48
N THR A 389 -17.36 18.17 5.84
CA THR A 389 -18.66 18.40 6.46
C THR A 389 -18.85 17.50 7.69
N ALA A 390 -19.58 17.99 8.70
CA ALA A 390 -19.92 17.20 9.87
C ALA A 390 -21.26 17.58 10.46
N TYR A 391 -21.95 16.60 11.02
CA TYR A 391 -23.14 16.80 11.83
C TYR A 391 -23.32 15.65 12.82
N ARG A 392 -24.05 15.91 13.88
CA ARG A 392 -24.52 14.92 14.85
C ARG A 392 -25.99 14.70 14.65
N ASN A 393 -26.39 13.45 14.52
CA ASN A 393 -27.79 13.04 14.49
C ASN A 393 -28.15 12.34 15.82
N ASN A 394 -29.21 12.82 16.46
CA ASN A 394 -29.81 12.09 17.57
C ASN A 394 -30.75 11.02 16.99
N ILE A 395 -30.31 9.75 17.03
CA ILE A 395 -31.02 8.61 16.39
C ILE A 395 -32.39 8.30 17.01
N SER A 396 -32.77 8.87 18.17
CA SER A 396 -34.09 8.71 18.77
C SER A 396 -35.05 9.77 18.30
N THR A 397 -34.62 11.01 18.12
CA THR A 397 -35.46 12.14 17.71
C THR A 397 -35.29 12.52 16.25
N ASN A 398 -34.28 11.97 15.58
CA ASN A 398 -33.82 12.32 14.25
C ASN A 398 -33.41 13.80 14.09
N ALA A 399 -33.13 14.49 15.19
CA ALA A 399 -32.68 15.90 15.19
C ALA A 399 -31.19 15.96 14.87
N ASN A 400 -30.82 16.90 13.99
CA ASN A 400 -29.42 17.18 13.64
C ASN A 400 -28.90 18.40 14.42
N SER A 401 -27.61 18.36 14.78
CA SER A 401 -26.86 19.47 15.36
C SER A 401 -25.49 19.57 14.74
N ALA A 402 -24.90 20.76 14.75
CA ALA A 402 -23.55 20.99 14.25
C ALA A 402 -22.51 20.38 15.18
N ILE A 403 -21.42 19.86 14.60
CA ILE A 403 -20.21 19.43 15.29
C ILE A 403 -18.99 19.87 14.49
N THR A 404 -17.83 19.90 15.12
CA THR A 404 -16.54 20.23 14.49
C THR A 404 -16.24 19.23 13.37
N THR A 405 -15.92 19.74 12.18
CA THR A 405 -15.43 18.96 11.04
C THR A 405 -14.06 18.37 11.36
N ARG A 406 -13.64 17.37 10.58
CA ARG A 406 -12.30 16.80 10.74
C ARG A 406 -11.21 17.75 10.22
N TYR A 407 -11.45 18.38 9.09
CA TYR A 407 -10.56 19.37 8.47
C TYR A 407 -11.25 20.72 8.41
N SER A 408 -10.60 21.72 7.84
CA SER A 408 -11.19 23.03 7.62
C SER A 408 -12.52 22.91 6.84
N ASP A 409 -13.54 23.63 7.29
CA ASP A 409 -14.93 23.62 6.78
C ASP A 409 -15.19 24.66 5.69
N GLY A 410 -14.20 25.50 5.38
CA GLY A 410 -14.22 26.48 4.29
C GLY A 410 -13.54 25.98 3.01
N PRO A 411 -13.38 26.86 2.01
CA PRO A 411 -12.64 26.55 0.80
C PRO A 411 -11.24 26.06 1.10
N THR A 412 -10.94 24.85 0.65
CA THR A 412 -9.67 24.18 0.94
C THR A 412 -9.10 23.60 -0.32
N THR A 413 -7.87 24.04 -0.67
CA THR A 413 -7.19 23.65 -1.91
C THR A 413 -5.74 23.31 -1.64
N MET A 414 -5.19 22.40 -2.44
CA MET A 414 -3.76 22.11 -2.47
C MET A 414 -3.33 21.93 -3.93
N ALA A 415 -2.21 22.56 -4.31
CA ALA A 415 -1.67 22.47 -5.66
C ALA A 415 -0.21 22.04 -5.61
N TYR A 416 0.17 21.14 -6.52
CA TYR A 416 1.52 20.65 -6.71
C TYR A 416 1.98 20.94 -8.13
N HIS A 417 3.16 21.54 -8.29
CA HIS A 417 3.77 21.80 -9.57
C HIS A 417 5.20 21.33 -9.54
N ALA A 418 5.68 20.73 -10.62
CA ALA A 418 7.07 20.35 -10.70
C ALA A 418 7.58 20.30 -12.14
N ILE A 419 8.89 20.50 -12.26
CA ILE A 419 9.70 20.19 -13.43
C ILE A 419 10.86 19.31 -12.98
N TYR A 420 11.22 18.30 -13.76
CA TYR A 420 12.30 17.39 -13.45
C TYR A 420 13.03 16.89 -14.68
N LEU A 421 14.31 16.60 -14.48
CA LEU A 421 15.22 16.02 -15.44
C LEU A 421 15.85 14.78 -14.79
N GLN A 422 15.86 13.67 -15.53
CA GLN A 422 16.53 12.42 -15.13
C GLN A 422 17.41 11.97 -16.30
N GLN A 423 18.65 11.58 -16.01
CA GLN A 423 19.57 11.03 -16.99
C GLN A 423 19.94 9.59 -16.61
N THR A 424 20.07 8.73 -17.59
CA THR A 424 20.76 7.44 -17.52
C THR A 424 21.86 7.47 -18.57
N LYS A 425 23.12 7.42 -18.16
CA LYS A 425 24.28 7.51 -19.07
C LYS A 425 25.08 6.22 -19.06
N PHE A 426 25.32 5.66 -20.23
CA PHE A 426 26.17 4.48 -20.41
C PHE A 426 27.64 4.93 -20.57
N LEU A 427 28.48 4.57 -19.58
CA LEU A 427 29.89 4.98 -19.54
C LEU A 427 30.83 3.94 -20.19
N GLY A 428 30.27 2.88 -20.75
CA GLY A 428 31.03 1.76 -21.31
C GLY A 428 31.47 0.74 -20.27
N ALA A 429 31.98 -0.41 -20.72
CA ALA A 429 32.47 -1.52 -19.89
C ALA A 429 31.50 -1.94 -18.74
N GLY A 430 30.19 -1.83 -18.95
CA GLY A 430 29.16 -2.22 -17.99
C GLY A 430 28.80 -1.15 -16.94
N TRP A 431 29.41 0.03 -17.01
CA TRP A 431 29.12 1.14 -16.10
C TRP A 431 27.91 1.97 -16.56
N VAL A 432 27.01 2.28 -15.62
CA VAL A 432 25.83 3.09 -15.82
C VAL A 432 25.75 4.15 -14.73
N LEU A 433 25.64 5.42 -15.12
CA LEU A 433 25.37 6.55 -14.24
C LEU A 433 23.88 6.90 -14.33
N ASN A 434 23.23 7.05 -13.17
CA ASN A 434 21.90 7.68 -13.09
C ASN A 434 22.02 8.96 -12.27
N ASP A 435 21.51 10.06 -12.77
CA ASP A 435 21.40 11.31 -12.03
C ASP A 435 20.13 12.05 -12.42
N GLY A 436 19.65 12.91 -11.52
CA GLY A 436 18.46 13.68 -11.78
C GLY A 436 18.20 14.77 -10.75
N LEU A 437 17.43 15.77 -11.18
CA LEU A 437 17.01 16.89 -10.36
C LEU A 437 15.52 17.16 -10.59
N ARG A 438 14.84 17.60 -9.53
CA ARG A 438 13.45 18.05 -9.58
C ARG A 438 13.25 19.29 -8.73
N LEU A 439 12.62 20.28 -9.30
CA LEU A 439 12.10 21.44 -8.59
C LEU A 439 10.59 21.20 -8.35
N ASN A 440 10.19 21.28 -7.10
CA ASN A 440 8.79 21.16 -6.66
C ASN A 440 8.32 22.50 -6.11
N MET A 441 7.07 22.83 -6.36
CA MET A 441 6.34 23.94 -5.72
C MET A 441 5.00 23.41 -5.23
N VAL A 442 4.69 23.61 -3.95
CA VAL A 442 3.42 23.19 -3.34
C VAL A 442 2.77 24.42 -2.70
N GLN A 443 1.51 24.61 -3.04
CA GLN A 443 0.68 25.68 -2.48
C GLN A 443 -0.52 25.07 -1.77
N MET A 444 -0.84 25.55 -0.60
CA MET A 444 -1.98 25.12 0.20
C MET A 444 -2.72 26.32 0.73
N ASN A 445 -4.04 26.27 0.69
CA ASN A 445 -4.93 27.25 1.30
C ASN A 445 -6.11 26.50 1.94
N ALA A 446 -6.32 26.71 3.23
CA ALA A 446 -7.40 26.13 4.00
C ALA A 446 -8.06 27.22 4.86
N GLN A 447 -9.39 27.28 4.86
CA GLN A 447 -10.16 28.29 5.61
C GLN A 447 -11.07 27.61 6.61
N PHE A 448 -11.14 28.17 7.83
CA PHE A 448 -12.07 27.78 8.88
C PHE A 448 -13.19 28.82 8.93
N LYS A 449 -14.42 28.42 8.61
CA LYS A 449 -15.60 29.30 8.56
C LYS A 449 -16.31 29.36 9.91
N ASP A 450 -16.59 28.19 10.50
CA ASP A 450 -17.28 28.08 11.77
C ASP A 450 -16.28 27.85 12.91
N THR A 451 -15.96 28.91 13.60
CA THR A 451 -15.09 28.90 14.79
C THR A 451 -15.88 28.84 16.10
N SER A 452 -17.22 28.77 16.04
CA SER A 452 -18.08 28.79 17.25
C SER A 452 -17.98 27.48 18.04
N LEU A 453 -17.79 26.36 17.35
CA LEU A 453 -17.67 25.03 17.97
C LEU A 453 -16.27 24.74 18.53
N MET A 454 -15.26 25.39 17.97
CA MET A 454 -13.88 25.31 18.43
C MET A 454 -13.17 26.63 18.07
N HIS A 455 -12.75 27.38 19.08
CA HIS A 455 -12.14 28.69 18.89
C HIS A 455 -10.70 28.55 18.41
N PHE A 456 -10.53 28.42 17.08
CA PHE A 456 -9.21 28.37 16.47
C PHE A 456 -8.46 29.70 16.66
N PRO A 457 -7.13 29.70 16.91
CA PRO A 457 -6.31 30.89 16.99
C PRO A 457 -6.08 31.56 15.63
N PHE A 458 -6.61 31.00 14.56
CA PHE A 458 -6.50 31.48 13.19
C PHE A 458 -7.74 31.07 12.38
N THR A 459 -8.06 31.83 11.36
CA THR A 459 -9.18 31.56 10.43
C THR A 459 -8.73 30.95 9.13
N ASP A 460 -7.42 30.92 8.85
CA ASP A 460 -6.84 30.31 7.67
C ASP A 460 -5.46 29.69 7.95
N ALA A 461 -5.12 28.68 7.18
CA ALA A 461 -3.80 28.09 7.10
C ALA A 461 -3.35 28.11 5.64
N LYS A 462 -2.30 28.88 5.37
CA LYS A 462 -1.73 29.06 4.03
C LYS A 462 -0.26 28.70 4.04
N GLN A 463 0.18 27.93 3.07
CA GLN A 463 1.59 27.63 2.88
C GLN A 463 1.95 27.65 1.40
N THR A 464 3.15 28.13 1.10
CA THR A 464 3.81 27.97 -0.20
C THR A 464 5.22 27.50 0.07
N ASN A 465 5.54 26.30 -0.39
CA ASN A 465 6.82 25.66 -0.18
C ASN A 465 7.45 25.28 -1.52
N ALA A 466 8.73 25.55 -1.67
CA ALA A 466 9.54 25.06 -2.79
C ALA A 466 10.58 24.06 -2.27
N ALA A 467 10.85 23.00 -3.03
CA ALA A 467 11.84 22.01 -2.70
C ALA A 467 12.61 21.54 -3.92
N LEU A 468 13.93 21.47 -3.78
CA LEU A 468 14.80 20.82 -4.74
C LEU A 468 15.13 19.41 -4.24
N THR A 469 14.88 18.41 -5.08
CA THR A 469 15.26 17.03 -4.83
C THR A 469 16.11 16.49 -5.96
N GLY A 470 16.99 15.53 -5.65
CA GLY A 470 17.86 14.94 -6.65
C GLY A 470 18.33 13.54 -6.25
N ASN A 471 18.90 12.87 -7.22
CA ASN A 471 19.57 11.60 -7.05
C ASN A 471 20.82 11.56 -7.93
N ILE A 472 21.81 10.80 -7.47
CA ILE A 472 22.99 10.41 -8.26
C ILE A 472 23.38 9.01 -7.86
N GLY A 473 23.76 8.19 -8.82
CA GLY A 473 24.22 6.84 -8.52
C GLY A 473 24.92 6.19 -9.68
N LEU A 474 25.79 5.25 -9.34
CA LEU A 474 26.64 4.52 -10.28
C LEU A 474 26.38 3.02 -10.13
N ALA A 475 26.15 2.34 -11.23
CA ALA A 475 26.03 0.88 -11.28
C ALA A 475 27.10 0.29 -12.19
N TYR A 476 27.64 -0.86 -11.78
CA TYR A 476 28.52 -1.69 -12.58
C TYR A 476 27.83 -3.03 -12.85
N ASN A 477 27.65 -3.37 -14.09
CA ASN A 477 27.08 -4.63 -14.56
C ASN A 477 28.18 -5.50 -15.17
N ALA A 478 28.67 -6.47 -14.42
CA ALA A 478 29.70 -7.39 -14.91
C ALA A 478 29.12 -8.45 -15.85
N THR A 479 29.92 -8.92 -16.80
CA THR A 479 29.52 -9.92 -17.81
C THR A 479 29.17 -11.29 -17.21
N ASN A 480 29.67 -11.61 -16.00
CA ASN A 480 29.37 -12.85 -15.27
C ASN A 480 28.09 -12.78 -14.41
N GLY A 481 27.24 -11.76 -14.62
CA GLY A 481 25.96 -11.59 -13.95
C GLY A 481 26.03 -10.90 -12.57
N TYR A 482 27.21 -10.48 -12.09
CA TYR A 482 27.31 -9.61 -10.92
C TYR A 482 26.89 -8.18 -11.27
N ARG A 483 26.24 -7.54 -10.32
CA ARG A 483 25.92 -6.14 -10.37
C ARG A 483 26.17 -5.49 -9.02
N VAL A 484 26.86 -4.35 -9.02
CA VAL A 484 27.05 -3.50 -7.84
C VAL A 484 26.53 -2.12 -8.20
N ALA A 485 25.72 -1.53 -7.33
CA ALA A 485 25.20 -0.18 -7.54
C ALA A 485 25.22 0.59 -6.22
N PHE A 486 25.76 1.81 -6.26
CA PHE A 486 25.73 2.75 -5.17
C PHE A 486 24.98 4.01 -5.59
N GLY A 487 24.07 4.48 -4.73
CA GLY A 487 23.26 5.65 -5.01
C GLY A 487 23.04 6.53 -3.79
N LEU A 488 22.96 7.84 -4.06
CA LEU A 488 22.52 8.87 -3.15
C LEU A 488 21.22 9.45 -3.67
N SER A 489 20.23 9.66 -2.81
CA SER A 489 18.94 10.24 -3.20
C SER A 489 18.36 11.08 -2.09
N SER A 490 17.55 12.08 -2.46
CA SER A 490 16.78 12.88 -1.53
C SER A 490 15.28 12.68 -1.74
N GLY A 491 14.55 12.72 -0.64
CA GLY A 491 13.10 12.70 -0.59
C GLY A 491 12.54 13.97 0.01
N PHE A 492 11.32 14.29 -0.36
CA PHE A 492 10.60 15.47 0.09
C PHE A 492 9.12 15.12 0.32
N ARG A 493 8.56 15.64 1.42
CA ARG A 493 7.13 15.60 1.68
C ARG A 493 6.66 16.96 2.20
N ASN A 494 5.70 17.55 1.51
CA ASN A 494 5.01 18.74 2.00
C ASN A 494 3.93 18.32 3.00
N PRO A 495 3.77 19.04 4.15
CA PRO A 495 2.57 18.87 4.97
C PRO A 495 1.31 19.09 4.13
N ASN A 496 0.33 18.24 4.28
CA ASN A 496 -0.94 18.31 3.56
C ASN A 496 -2.08 18.82 4.47
N ILE A 497 -3.31 18.78 3.99
CA ILE A 497 -4.49 19.25 4.74
C ILE A 497 -4.69 18.43 6.02
N ASP A 498 -4.45 17.09 5.97
CA ASP A 498 -4.54 16.25 7.19
C ASP A 498 -3.53 16.68 8.25
N ASP A 499 -2.31 17.04 7.87
CA ASP A 499 -1.27 17.46 8.82
C ASP A 499 -1.58 18.81 9.46
N LEU A 500 -2.07 19.76 8.68
CA LEU A 500 -2.14 21.17 9.07
C LEU A 500 -3.46 21.58 9.70
N THR A 501 -4.56 20.88 9.38
CA THR A 501 -5.92 21.35 9.74
C THR A 501 -6.74 20.35 10.55
N LYS A 502 -6.22 19.14 10.75
CA LYS A 502 -6.97 18.07 11.39
C LYS A 502 -7.28 18.34 12.86
N VAL A 503 -8.55 18.03 13.23
CA VAL A 503 -9.01 17.94 14.62
C VAL A 503 -9.53 16.52 14.85
N PHE A 504 -8.94 15.78 15.79
CA PHE A 504 -9.45 14.46 16.15
C PHE A 504 -8.94 14.00 17.53
N ASP A 505 -9.63 12.98 18.06
CA ASP A 505 -9.25 12.25 19.28
C ASP A 505 -8.80 10.81 18.92
N THR A 506 -7.73 10.38 19.54
CA THR A 506 -7.30 8.97 19.52
C THR A 506 -7.96 8.17 20.62
N HIS A 507 -8.16 8.78 21.80
CA HIS A 507 -8.84 8.23 22.97
C HIS A 507 -9.43 9.36 23.80
N THR A 508 -10.28 9.03 24.77
CA THR A 508 -10.89 10.02 25.67
C THR A 508 -9.83 10.77 26.46
N GLY A 509 -9.93 12.11 26.48
CA GLY A 509 -8.97 12.98 27.17
C GLY A 509 -7.73 13.36 26.37
N TYR A 510 -7.72 13.07 25.07
CA TYR A 510 -6.66 13.38 24.13
C TYR A 510 -7.24 14.07 22.89
N VAL A 511 -6.69 15.19 22.47
CA VAL A 511 -7.12 15.87 21.25
C VAL A 511 -5.91 16.36 20.45
N VAL A 512 -5.89 16.02 19.17
CA VAL A 512 -4.95 16.60 18.20
C VAL A 512 -5.59 17.83 17.58
N VAL A 513 -4.86 18.92 17.58
CA VAL A 513 -5.29 20.21 17.04
C VAL A 513 -4.43 20.63 15.84
N PRO A 514 -4.92 21.54 14.99
CA PRO A 514 -4.18 22.08 13.86
C PRO A 514 -2.87 22.78 14.27
N ASN A 515 -1.83 22.56 13.45
CA ASN A 515 -0.57 23.30 13.53
C ASN A 515 -0.20 23.82 12.13
N LYS A 516 -0.46 25.09 11.87
CA LYS A 516 -0.20 25.73 10.56
C LYS A 516 1.29 26.00 10.27
N ASP A 517 2.17 25.85 11.26
CA ASP A 517 3.59 26.20 11.18
C ASP A 517 4.50 24.99 10.87
N LEU A 518 3.90 23.84 10.50
CA LEU A 518 4.65 22.67 10.06
C LEU A 518 5.48 22.96 8.81
N LYS A 519 6.71 22.47 8.82
CA LYS A 519 7.68 22.57 7.71
C LYS A 519 7.72 21.28 6.92
N PRO A 520 8.13 21.33 5.65
CA PRO A 520 8.36 20.13 4.86
C PRO A 520 9.37 19.17 5.49
N GLU A 521 9.12 17.89 5.30
CA GLU A 521 9.98 16.78 5.69
C GLU A 521 10.96 16.46 4.55
N TYR A 522 12.21 16.12 4.91
CA TYR A 522 13.24 15.74 3.93
C TYR A 522 13.95 14.45 4.34
N THR A 523 14.26 13.61 3.38
CA THR A 523 15.16 12.46 3.58
C THR A 523 16.38 12.56 2.68
N TYR A 524 17.53 12.12 3.20
CA TYR A 524 18.77 11.95 2.47
C TYR A 524 19.24 10.52 2.68
N ASN A 525 19.33 9.78 1.59
CA ASN A 525 19.57 8.34 1.62
C ASN A 525 20.85 7.99 0.88
N ALA A 526 21.64 7.10 1.47
CA ALA A 526 22.73 6.38 0.81
C ALA A 526 22.39 4.89 0.76
N GLU A 527 22.56 4.26 -0.39
CA GLU A 527 22.21 2.86 -0.62
C GLU A 527 23.28 2.15 -1.45
N LEU A 528 23.63 0.95 -1.00
CA LEU A 528 24.48 0.00 -1.73
C LEU A 528 23.67 -1.25 -2.06
N ASN A 529 23.63 -1.59 -3.34
CA ASN A 529 22.98 -2.79 -3.86
C ASN A 529 24.02 -3.71 -4.50
N VAL A 530 24.03 -4.97 -4.10
CA VAL A 530 24.85 -6.01 -4.72
C VAL A 530 23.95 -7.15 -5.11
N SER A 531 24.08 -7.63 -6.33
CA SER A 531 23.28 -8.76 -6.81
C SER A 531 24.06 -9.63 -7.79
N LYS A 532 23.59 -10.87 -7.93
CA LYS A 532 24.03 -11.79 -8.98
C LYS A 532 22.83 -12.48 -9.57
N ASN A 533 22.78 -12.54 -10.89
CA ASN A 533 21.72 -13.20 -11.63
C ASN A 533 22.33 -14.16 -12.64
N THR A 534 22.01 -15.44 -12.48
CA THR A 534 22.42 -16.53 -13.38
C THR A 534 21.21 -17.42 -13.70
N GLN A 535 21.37 -18.35 -14.59
CA GLN A 535 20.28 -19.26 -14.96
C GLN A 535 19.77 -20.11 -13.78
N GLY A 536 20.68 -20.66 -12.96
CA GLY A 536 20.31 -21.56 -11.84
C GLY A 536 20.05 -20.83 -10.51
N TYR A 537 20.58 -19.62 -10.32
CA TYR A 537 20.37 -18.88 -9.09
C TYR A 537 20.44 -17.36 -9.29
N ALA A 538 19.73 -16.66 -8.44
CA ALA A 538 19.80 -15.21 -8.35
C ALA A 538 19.74 -14.80 -6.88
N TRP A 539 20.49 -13.78 -6.50
CA TRP A 539 20.38 -13.16 -5.18
C TRP A 539 20.66 -11.67 -5.25
N GLY A 540 20.13 -10.95 -4.30
CA GLY A 540 20.35 -9.52 -4.13
C GLY A 540 20.40 -9.16 -2.65
N ALA A 541 21.32 -8.25 -2.31
CA ALA A 541 21.42 -7.62 -1.00
C ALA A 541 21.45 -6.12 -1.17
N SER A 542 20.75 -5.42 -0.29
CA SER A 542 20.65 -3.96 -0.28
C SER A 542 20.88 -3.49 1.13
N VAL A 543 21.79 -2.55 1.35
CA VAL A 543 22.03 -1.88 2.63
C VAL A 543 21.74 -0.40 2.43
N PHE A 544 21.02 0.21 3.35
CA PHE A 544 20.63 1.61 3.26
C PHE A 544 20.78 2.35 4.59
N TYR A 545 21.04 3.63 4.49
CA TYR A 545 21.00 4.59 5.59
C TYR A 545 20.27 5.85 5.13
N THR A 546 19.24 6.25 5.86
CA THR A 546 18.41 7.43 5.56
C THR A 546 18.44 8.37 6.77
N MET A 547 18.92 9.58 6.56
CA MET A 547 18.76 10.69 7.50
C MET A 547 17.43 11.39 7.20
N PHE A 548 16.56 11.52 8.19
CA PHE A 548 15.23 12.10 8.09
C PHE A 548 15.18 13.39 8.88
N LYS A 549 15.08 14.53 8.19
CA LYS A 549 15.04 15.88 8.77
C LYS A 549 13.63 16.41 8.84
N ASN A 550 13.34 17.20 9.88
CA ASN A 550 12.05 17.82 10.13
C ASN A 550 10.91 16.79 10.23
N ALA A 551 11.18 15.59 10.72
CA ALA A 551 10.14 14.57 10.89
C ALA A 551 8.96 15.13 11.69
N ALA A 552 7.78 15.11 11.12
CA ALA A 552 6.56 15.50 11.81
C ALA A 552 6.12 14.36 12.73
N VAL A 553 6.09 14.60 14.02
CA VAL A 553 5.60 13.69 15.06
C VAL A 553 4.54 14.40 15.90
N VAL A 554 3.54 13.65 16.37
CA VAL A 554 2.52 14.18 17.27
C VAL A 554 3.10 14.26 18.67
N ASP A 555 3.04 15.44 19.29
CA ASP A 555 3.54 15.68 20.64
C ASP A 555 2.72 16.74 21.37
N LYS A 556 2.94 16.88 22.71
CA LYS A 556 2.28 17.85 23.54
C LYS A 556 2.39 19.25 22.95
N PHE A 557 1.28 19.95 22.95
CA PHE A 557 1.15 21.27 22.34
C PHE A 557 0.27 22.21 23.21
N THR A 558 0.25 23.48 22.89
CA THR A 558 -0.69 24.44 23.50
C THR A 558 -1.60 25.02 22.43
N PHE A 559 -2.87 25.06 22.71
CA PHE A 559 -3.88 25.65 21.84
C PHE A 559 -4.50 26.85 22.53
N ASN A 560 -4.39 28.05 21.94
CA ASN A 560 -4.71 29.33 22.61
C ASN A 560 -3.99 29.49 23.97
N GLY A 561 -2.73 29.04 24.07
CA GLY A 561 -1.95 29.07 25.31
C GLY A 561 -2.35 28.02 26.36
N GLN A 562 -3.31 27.16 26.08
CA GLN A 562 -3.81 26.12 26.99
C GLN A 562 -3.26 24.73 26.59
N SER A 563 -2.73 23.99 27.56
CA SER A 563 -2.29 22.59 27.39
C SER A 563 -3.44 21.58 27.51
N LYS A 564 -4.63 22.05 27.97
CA LYS A 564 -5.87 21.28 28.03
C LYS A 564 -7.03 22.12 27.55
N ILE A 565 -7.92 21.51 26.75
CA ILE A 565 -9.15 22.17 26.27
C ILE A 565 -10.36 21.27 26.44
N LEU A 566 -11.55 21.88 26.53
CA LEU A 566 -12.80 21.13 26.51
C LEU A 566 -13.11 20.68 25.07
N TYR A 567 -12.97 19.38 24.77
CA TYR A 567 -13.28 18.82 23.49
C TYR A 567 -14.37 17.75 23.62
N GLN A 568 -15.47 17.90 22.89
CA GLN A 568 -16.64 17.02 22.95
C GLN A 568 -17.14 16.70 24.38
N GLY A 569 -17.11 17.70 25.24
CA GLY A 569 -17.57 17.60 26.65
C GLY A 569 -16.57 16.94 27.60
N VAL A 570 -15.34 16.67 27.15
CA VAL A 570 -14.26 16.09 27.96
C VAL A 570 -13.06 17.06 27.99
N MET A 571 -12.51 17.31 29.19
CA MET A 571 -11.24 18.02 29.31
C MET A 571 -10.10 17.15 28.77
N SER A 572 -9.48 17.59 27.68
CA SER A 572 -8.53 16.79 26.89
C SER A 572 -7.16 17.46 26.84
N ASP A 573 -6.10 16.66 26.99
CA ASP A 573 -4.73 17.11 26.76
C ASP A 573 -4.53 17.43 25.28
N VAL A 574 -3.82 18.53 25.01
CA VAL A 574 -3.63 19.07 23.67
C VAL A 574 -2.34 18.54 23.06
N TYR A 575 -2.46 17.99 21.87
CA TYR A 575 -1.35 17.53 21.04
C TYR A 575 -1.46 18.15 19.64
N ALA A 576 -0.33 18.25 18.94
CA ALA A 576 -0.28 18.65 17.54
C ALA A 576 0.89 17.98 16.83
N PRO A 577 0.83 17.80 15.50
CA PRO A 577 2.01 17.46 14.71
C PRO A 577 3.06 18.57 14.85
N GLN A 578 4.32 18.22 15.09
CA GLN A 578 5.45 19.13 15.23
C GLN A 578 6.66 18.58 14.52
N ASN A 579 7.42 19.45 13.85
CA ASN A 579 8.71 19.02 13.29
C ASN A 579 9.70 18.82 14.42
N LYS A 580 10.01 17.58 14.72
CA LYS A 580 11.05 17.21 15.66
C LYS A 580 12.40 17.15 14.94
N ALA A 581 13.43 16.91 15.70
CA ALA A 581 14.82 16.85 15.23
C ALA A 581 15.04 15.76 14.14
N THR A 582 16.27 15.49 13.83
CA THR A 582 16.70 14.50 12.86
C THR A 582 16.44 13.09 13.37
N ALA A 583 15.76 12.26 12.57
CA ALA A 583 15.67 10.82 12.77
C ALA A 583 16.63 10.09 11.82
N ASN A 584 17.06 8.89 12.20
CA ASN A 584 17.89 8.03 11.38
C ASN A 584 17.19 6.70 11.17
N VAL A 585 17.13 6.24 9.91
CA VAL A 585 16.56 4.95 9.55
C VAL A 585 17.60 4.18 8.74
N TYR A 586 17.92 2.97 9.16
CA TYR A 586 18.87 2.12 8.46
C TYR A 586 18.44 0.67 8.49
N GLY A 587 18.97 -0.10 7.57
CA GLY A 587 18.62 -1.50 7.49
C GLY A 587 19.21 -2.19 6.27
N PHE A 588 18.75 -3.42 6.07
CA PHE A 588 19.12 -4.20 4.91
C PHE A 588 17.97 -5.12 4.45
N ASN A 589 18.03 -5.44 3.17
CA ASN A 589 17.15 -6.43 2.56
C ASN A 589 18.01 -7.47 1.85
N VAL A 590 17.63 -8.73 1.96
CA VAL A 590 18.23 -9.84 1.19
C VAL A 590 17.11 -10.59 0.50
N ASN A 591 17.32 -10.97 -0.74
CA ASN A 591 16.42 -11.84 -1.49
C ASN A 591 17.22 -12.84 -2.32
N GLY A 592 16.67 -14.02 -2.54
CA GLY A 592 17.33 -15.05 -3.31
C GLY A 592 16.35 -16.02 -3.97
N ARG A 593 16.83 -16.60 -5.09
CA ARG A 593 16.20 -17.70 -5.80
C ARG A 593 17.29 -18.71 -6.14
N LEU A 594 17.03 -19.98 -5.86
CA LEU A 594 17.90 -21.10 -6.20
C LEU A 594 17.05 -22.17 -6.89
N GLU A 595 17.40 -22.55 -8.11
CA GLU A 595 16.83 -23.71 -8.79
C GLU A 595 17.51 -24.96 -8.27
N VAL A 596 16.76 -25.78 -7.54
CA VAL A 596 17.28 -27.01 -6.90
C VAL A 596 17.02 -28.25 -7.75
N LEU A 597 15.97 -28.23 -8.55
CA LEU A 597 15.61 -29.25 -9.55
C LEU A 597 14.97 -28.53 -10.73
N TYR A 598 14.86 -29.20 -11.87
CA TYR A 598 14.18 -28.66 -13.04
C TYR A 598 12.80 -28.11 -12.69
N ASN A 599 12.56 -26.84 -13.02
CA ASN A 599 11.35 -26.09 -12.69
C ASN A 599 11.00 -26.00 -11.19
N THR A 600 11.96 -26.28 -10.29
CA THR A 600 11.77 -26.21 -8.85
C THR A 600 12.74 -25.21 -8.23
N ASN A 601 12.20 -24.15 -7.67
CA ASN A 601 12.97 -23.06 -7.11
C ASN A 601 12.70 -22.89 -5.62
N ILE A 602 13.76 -22.67 -4.84
CA ILE A 602 13.65 -22.10 -3.49
C ILE A 602 13.76 -20.58 -3.63
N THR A 603 12.87 -19.86 -2.96
CA THR A 603 12.90 -18.41 -2.89
C THR A 603 12.92 -17.97 -1.43
N ALA A 604 13.65 -16.90 -1.12
CA ALA A 604 13.71 -16.33 0.21
C ALA A 604 13.80 -14.80 0.15
N THR A 605 13.15 -14.14 1.11
CA THR A 605 13.30 -12.70 1.36
C THR A 605 13.47 -12.49 2.86
N TYR A 606 14.29 -11.51 3.23
CA TYR A 606 14.48 -11.09 4.61
C TYR A 606 14.71 -9.59 4.65
N THR A 607 14.02 -8.90 5.56
CA THR A 607 14.10 -7.45 5.75
C THR A 607 14.32 -7.13 7.22
N TYR A 608 15.30 -6.26 7.48
CA TYR A 608 15.57 -5.66 8.77
C TYR A 608 15.60 -4.13 8.62
N THR A 609 14.94 -3.43 9.52
CA THR A 609 14.94 -1.96 9.60
C THR A 609 15.03 -1.53 11.04
N LYS A 610 15.82 -0.50 11.32
CA LYS A 610 15.85 0.20 12.60
C LYS A 610 15.73 1.69 12.36
N GLY A 611 14.94 2.35 13.19
CA GLY A 611 14.73 3.81 13.14
C GLY A 611 14.75 4.40 14.53
N THR A 612 15.46 5.51 14.70
CA THR A 612 15.56 6.25 15.96
C THR A 612 15.53 7.76 15.71
N TYR A 613 15.04 8.52 16.68
CA TYR A 613 15.17 9.99 16.68
C TYR A 613 15.69 10.47 18.04
N LYS A 614 16.23 11.67 18.06
CA LYS A 614 16.69 12.30 19.30
C LYS A 614 15.62 13.25 19.83
N ASP A 615 15.23 13.07 21.09
CA ASP A 615 14.45 14.00 21.87
C ASP A 615 15.34 14.57 23.00
N GLY A 616 15.88 15.76 22.77
CA GLY A 616 16.95 16.31 23.61
C GLY A 616 18.21 15.43 23.54
N LEU A 617 18.63 14.91 24.70
CA LEU A 617 19.77 13.99 24.82
C LEU A 617 19.39 12.51 24.75
N THR A 618 18.09 12.18 24.73
CA THR A 618 17.59 10.79 24.75
C THR A 618 17.36 10.31 23.32
N GLU A 619 17.83 9.10 23.01
CA GLU A 619 17.51 8.41 21.77
C GLU A 619 16.23 7.59 21.97
N MET A 620 15.22 7.87 21.15
CA MET A 620 13.91 7.23 21.18
C MET A 620 13.67 6.41 19.92
N PRO A 621 12.91 5.31 19.99
CA PRO A 621 12.48 4.59 18.78
C PRO A 621 11.61 5.50 17.90
N LEU A 622 11.84 5.44 16.59
CA LEU A 622 10.94 6.03 15.61
C LEU A 622 9.72 5.12 15.48
N ASP A 623 8.53 5.72 15.39
CA ASP A 623 7.28 4.98 15.16
C ASP A 623 7.25 4.31 13.77
N HIS A 624 6.36 3.33 13.61
CA HIS A 624 6.13 2.56 12.39
C HIS A 624 7.31 1.72 11.88
N ILE A 625 8.36 1.54 12.70
CA ILE A 625 9.46 0.64 12.35
C ILE A 625 9.02 -0.82 12.58
N PRO A 626 8.78 -1.62 11.53
CA PRO A 626 8.34 -2.99 11.71
C PRO A 626 9.43 -3.87 12.30
N PRO A 627 9.08 -4.98 12.97
CA PRO A 627 10.06 -6.02 13.30
C PRO A 627 10.64 -6.63 12.03
N THR A 628 11.65 -7.47 12.14
CA THR A 628 12.16 -8.24 10.99
C THR A 628 11.03 -9.05 10.36
N TYR A 629 11.01 -9.13 9.04
CA TYR A 629 10.02 -9.91 8.33
C TYR A 629 10.59 -10.51 7.05
N GLY A 630 9.91 -11.52 6.55
CA GLY A 630 10.32 -12.17 5.33
C GLY A 630 9.44 -13.35 4.94
N ARG A 631 9.89 -14.02 3.90
CA ARG A 631 9.24 -15.17 3.30
C ARG A 631 10.29 -16.16 2.82
N ILE A 632 9.99 -17.45 2.96
CA ILE A 632 10.77 -18.52 2.35
C ILE A 632 9.79 -19.54 1.74
N GLY A 633 10.08 -20.02 0.55
CA GLY A 633 9.22 -20.99 -0.12
C GLY A 633 9.95 -21.84 -1.12
N ILE A 634 9.37 -23.01 -1.41
CA ILE A 634 9.74 -23.87 -2.50
C ILE A 634 8.58 -23.91 -3.51
N LYS A 635 8.89 -23.57 -4.75
CA LYS A 635 7.92 -23.48 -5.85
C LYS A 635 8.32 -24.45 -6.94
N HIS A 636 7.38 -25.31 -7.32
CA HIS A 636 7.48 -26.17 -8.51
C HIS A 636 6.44 -25.74 -9.54
N GLY A 637 6.78 -25.70 -10.83
CA GLY A 637 5.83 -25.31 -11.84
C GLY A 637 6.14 -25.88 -13.22
N ASN A 638 5.10 -26.43 -13.85
CA ASN A 638 5.11 -26.81 -15.26
C ASN A 638 3.86 -26.27 -15.96
N ALA A 639 3.64 -26.62 -17.23
CA ALA A 639 2.51 -26.12 -18.01
C ALA A 639 1.13 -26.43 -17.40
N LYS A 640 1.00 -27.52 -16.64
CA LYS A 640 -0.27 -28.01 -16.09
C LYS A 640 -0.42 -27.80 -14.58
N LEU A 641 0.68 -27.92 -13.82
CA LEU A 641 0.65 -27.86 -12.36
C LEU A 641 1.69 -26.85 -11.87
N ASN A 642 1.24 -25.94 -11.07
CA ASN A 642 2.09 -25.04 -10.29
C ASN A 642 1.75 -25.23 -8.81
N ALA A 643 2.75 -25.38 -7.96
CA ALA A 643 2.59 -25.57 -6.53
C ALA A 643 3.68 -24.80 -5.78
N GLU A 644 3.33 -24.23 -4.66
CA GLU A 644 4.25 -23.53 -3.78
C GLU A 644 3.92 -23.82 -2.32
N LEU A 645 4.90 -24.33 -1.58
CA LEU A 645 4.88 -24.43 -0.13
C LEU A 645 5.76 -23.32 0.43
N PHE A 646 5.20 -22.47 1.28
CA PHE A 646 5.93 -21.31 1.77
C PHE A 646 5.56 -20.92 3.19
N SER A 647 6.50 -20.25 3.84
CA SER A 647 6.32 -19.62 5.16
C SER A 647 6.47 -18.12 5.04
N VAL A 648 5.60 -17.39 5.74
CA VAL A 648 5.74 -15.95 6.02
C VAL A 648 6.01 -15.80 7.51
N PHE A 649 6.93 -14.93 7.88
CA PHE A 649 7.31 -14.75 9.28
C PHE A 649 7.57 -13.30 9.65
N ASN A 650 7.35 -12.99 10.93
CA ASN A 650 7.77 -11.75 11.57
C ASN A 650 8.57 -12.05 12.84
N GLY A 651 9.59 -11.26 13.09
CA GLY A 651 10.31 -11.25 14.37
C GLY A 651 9.47 -10.65 15.50
N TRP A 652 10.01 -10.71 16.70
CA TRP A 652 9.43 -10.04 17.87
C TRP A 652 9.66 -8.53 17.80
N LYS A 653 8.62 -7.74 18.08
CA LYS A 653 8.76 -6.30 18.35
C LYS A 653 8.60 -6.11 19.85
N HIS A 654 9.70 -5.95 20.59
CA HIS A 654 9.67 -5.78 22.05
C HIS A 654 9.07 -4.43 22.43
N MET A 655 8.48 -4.33 23.62
CA MET A 655 7.88 -3.09 24.12
C MET A 655 8.91 -1.94 24.20
N SER A 656 10.17 -2.25 24.47
CA SER A 656 11.28 -1.27 24.47
C SER A 656 11.56 -0.63 23.10
N ASP A 657 11.09 -1.26 22.01
CA ASP A 657 11.27 -0.76 20.65
C ASP A 657 10.07 0.05 20.14
N TYR A 658 9.03 0.23 20.98
CA TYR A 658 7.84 1.04 20.65
C TYR A 658 8.09 2.51 20.90
N ASN A 659 7.58 3.35 20.00
CA ASN A 659 7.38 4.76 20.30
C ASN A 659 6.01 4.93 21.00
N LEU A 660 6.04 5.04 22.33
CA LEU A 660 4.83 5.15 23.14
C LEU A 660 4.10 6.49 22.97
N ASN A 661 4.73 7.49 22.36
CA ASN A 661 4.11 8.78 22.02
C ASN A 661 3.58 8.82 20.58
N GLY A 662 3.91 7.81 19.75
CA GLY A 662 3.56 7.72 18.35
C GLY A 662 2.32 6.86 18.08
N GLU A 663 2.24 6.31 16.87
CA GLU A 663 1.12 5.48 16.41
C GLU A 663 1.47 3.97 16.34
N ASP A 664 2.41 3.49 17.19
CA ASP A 664 2.80 2.08 17.27
C ASP A 664 1.72 1.20 17.90
N ASN A 665 0.68 1.82 18.49
CA ASN A 665 -0.53 1.13 18.99
C ASN A 665 -0.22 0.00 20.00
N GLU A 666 0.58 0.29 21.02
CA GLU A 666 0.98 -0.65 22.07
C GLU A 666 -0.20 -1.27 22.79
N VAL A 667 -1.34 -0.57 22.85
CA VAL A 667 -2.58 -1.05 23.46
C VAL A 667 -3.13 -2.33 22.79
N TYR A 668 -2.74 -2.61 21.55
CA TYR A 668 -3.12 -3.82 20.82
C TYR A 668 -2.06 -4.93 20.88
N ALA A 669 -0.94 -4.68 21.53
CA ALA A 669 0.12 -5.66 21.75
C ALA A 669 -0.07 -6.45 23.06
N THR A 670 0.83 -7.35 23.36
CA THR A 670 0.97 -7.94 24.69
C THR A 670 1.78 -6.99 25.58
N LYS A 671 1.83 -7.26 26.90
CA LYS A 671 2.67 -6.49 27.83
C LYS A 671 4.16 -6.44 27.45
N ASP A 672 4.63 -7.44 26.70
CA ASP A 672 6.03 -7.58 26.27
C ASP A 672 6.26 -7.14 24.81
N GLY A 673 5.21 -6.60 24.15
CA GLY A 673 5.22 -6.15 22.77
C GLY A 673 4.47 -7.10 21.83
N MET A 674 4.75 -7.04 20.51
CA MET A 674 4.11 -7.90 19.53
C MET A 674 4.92 -9.18 19.33
N PRO A 675 4.35 -10.35 19.67
CA PRO A 675 5.07 -11.64 19.59
C PRO A 675 5.47 -11.98 18.15
N SER A 676 6.60 -12.67 18.02
CA SER A 676 7.02 -13.26 16.74
C SER A 676 6.06 -14.36 16.30
N TRP A 677 5.96 -14.54 15.00
CA TRP A 677 5.12 -15.57 14.42
C TRP A 677 5.65 -16.05 13.06
N MET A 678 5.26 -17.26 12.72
CA MET A 678 5.49 -17.85 11.39
C MET A 678 4.27 -18.68 11.02
N THR A 679 3.84 -18.55 9.76
CA THR A 679 2.78 -19.35 9.14
C THR A 679 3.37 -20.27 8.09
N LEU A 680 2.77 -21.45 7.91
CA LEU A 680 3.05 -22.36 6.81
C LEU A 680 1.83 -22.34 5.87
N ASN A 681 2.09 -22.21 4.57
CA ASN A 681 1.07 -22.01 3.56
C ASN A 681 1.35 -22.90 2.34
N LEU A 682 0.28 -23.40 1.73
CA LEU A 682 0.33 -24.15 0.46
C LEU A 682 -0.53 -23.44 -0.58
N ALA A 683 -0.02 -23.23 -1.76
CA ALA A 683 -0.76 -22.70 -2.90
C ALA A 683 -0.55 -23.58 -4.11
N THR A 684 -1.62 -23.93 -4.82
CA THR A 684 -1.57 -24.76 -6.04
C THR A 684 -2.47 -24.17 -7.11
N ALA A 685 -2.06 -24.34 -8.37
CA ALA A 685 -2.88 -24.07 -9.54
C ALA A 685 -2.74 -25.22 -10.53
N TYR A 686 -3.85 -25.81 -10.93
CA TYR A 686 -3.94 -26.86 -11.94
C TYR A 686 -4.63 -26.30 -13.18
N VAL A 687 -3.99 -26.49 -14.34
CA VAL A 687 -4.43 -25.97 -15.64
C VAL A 687 -4.71 -27.16 -16.55
N PRO A 688 -5.90 -27.80 -16.45
CA PRO A 688 -6.26 -28.97 -17.27
C PRO A 688 -6.34 -28.62 -18.75
N SER A 689 -6.69 -27.40 -19.11
CA SER A 689 -6.76 -26.91 -20.48
C SER A 689 -6.42 -25.42 -20.55
N LYS A 690 -6.19 -24.90 -21.77
CA LYS A 690 -5.99 -23.45 -21.99
C LYS A 690 -7.16 -22.58 -21.55
N HIS A 691 -8.34 -23.16 -21.33
CA HIS A 691 -9.57 -22.47 -20.97
C HIS A 691 -9.89 -22.53 -19.47
N ILE A 692 -9.29 -23.45 -18.72
CA ILE A 692 -9.65 -23.69 -17.31
C ILE A 692 -8.39 -23.67 -16.45
N SER A 693 -8.43 -22.90 -15.36
CA SER A 693 -7.44 -22.96 -14.29
C SER A 693 -8.15 -23.09 -12.94
N LEU A 694 -7.74 -24.06 -12.15
CA LEU A 694 -8.28 -24.36 -10.83
C LEU A 694 -7.21 -24.04 -9.79
N GLY A 695 -7.54 -23.22 -8.80
CA GLY A 695 -6.65 -22.86 -7.70
C GLY A 695 -7.14 -23.47 -6.38
N PHE A 696 -6.22 -24.02 -5.60
CA PHE A 696 -6.46 -24.44 -4.23
C PHE A 696 -5.32 -23.93 -3.35
N GLN A 697 -5.67 -23.29 -2.24
CA GLN A 697 -4.70 -22.78 -1.27
C GLN A 697 -5.12 -23.13 0.16
N ILE A 698 -4.14 -23.33 1.03
CA ILE A 698 -4.32 -23.39 2.46
C ILE A 698 -3.37 -22.37 3.08
N GLU A 699 -3.91 -21.29 3.61
CA GLU A 699 -3.11 -20.33 4.36
C GLU A 699 -3.11 -20.69 5.83
N ASN A 700 -2.00 -20.41 6.51
CA ASN A 700 -1.84 -20.66 7.94
C ASN A 700 -2.25 -22.08 8.36
N ILE A 701 -1.63 -23.09 7.76
CA ILE A 701 -1.92 -24.52 7.97
C ILE A 701 -1.94 -24.88 9.47
N THR A 702 -1.06 -24.26 10.26
CA THR A 702 -0.93 -24.49 11.70
C THR A 702 -2.00 -23.78 12.54
N ASP A 703 -2.89 -23.03 11.91
CA ASP A 703 -3.94 -22.24 12.58
C ASP A 703 -3.41 -21.32 13.70
N LYS A 704 -2.23 -20.73 13.47
CA LYS A 704 -1.55 -19.83 14.41
C LYS A 704 -2.38 -18.56 14.60
N ASN A 705 -2.62 -18.16 15.85
CA ASN A 705 -3.11 -16.83 16.16
C ASN A 705 -1.94 -15.85 16.11
N TYR A 706 -2.05 -14.82 15.30
CA TYR A 706 -1.01 -13.81 15.14
C TYR A 706 -1.58 -12.46 14.72
N ARG A 707 -0.78 -11.44 14.91
CA ARG A 707 -1.11 -10.07 14.53
C ARG A 707 0.15 -9.40 13.97
N TYR A 708 -0.02 -8.61 12.93
CA TYR A 708 1.06 -7.73 12.45
C TYR A 708 1.29 -6.59 13.45
N PHE A 709 2.54 -6.15 13.58
CA PHE A 709 2.90 -5.01 14.42
C PHE A 709 2.02 -3.79 14.11
N ALA A 710 1.68 -3.01 15.13
CA ALA A 710 0.82 -1.82 15.09
C ALA A 710 -0.62 -2.06 14.58
N SER A 711 -1.03 -3.30 14.31
CA SER A 711 -2.37 -3.64 13.83
C SER A 711 -3.35 -3.85 14.96
N GLY A 712 -4.57 -3.33 14.83
CA GLY A 712 -5.67 -3.52 15.78
C GLY A 712 -6.52 -4.78 15.52
N ILE A 713 -6.27 -5.52 14.43
CA ILE A 713 -6.99 -6.71 14.03
C ILE A 713 -6.03 -7.91 13.93
N SER A 714 -6.44 -9.07 14.40
CA SER A 714 -5.68 -10.32 14.23
C SER A 714 -5.83 -10.83 12.80
N ALA A 715 -4.78 -11.46 12.28
CA ALA A 715 -4.79 -12.04 10.95
C ALA A 715 -5.68 -13.31 10.88
N ILE A 716 -6.00 -13.71 9.65
CA ILE A 716 -6.81 -14.90 9.37
C ILE A 716 -6.11 -16.14 9.91
N GLY A 717 -6.87 -17.01 10.57
CA GLY A 717 -6.46 -18.34 10.97
C GLY A 717 -6.29 -19.28 9.79
N ARG A 718 -6.49 -20.59 9.97
CA ARG A 718 -6.46 -21.52 8.84
C ARG A 718 -7.55 -21.17 7.84
N ASN A 719 -7.14 -20.96 6.58
CA ASN A 719 -7.99 -20.46 5.51
C ASN A 719 -7.88 -21.38 4.29
N TYR A 720 -8.99 -22.00 3.89
CA TYR A 720 -9.08 -22.80 2.68
C TYR A 720 -9.63 -21.92 1.56
N ILE A 721 -8.90 -21.84 0.45
CA ILE A 721 -9.24 -21.00 -0.69
C ILE A 721 -9.41 -21.87 -1.93
N LEU A 722 -10.52 -21.70 -2.60
CA LEU A 722 -10.83 -22.33 -3.88
C LEU A 722 -11.03 -21.24 -4.93
N SER A 723 -10.47 -21.43 -6.09
CA SER A 723 -10.68 -20.53 -7.23
C SER A 723 -10.80 -21.30 -8.53
N CYS A 724 -11.65 -20.80 -9.41
CA CYS A 724 -11.84 -21.30 -10.77
C CYS A 724 -11.76 -20.12 -11.73
N LYS A 725 -10.90 -20.23 -12.74
CA LYS A 725 -10.80 -19.29 -13.85
C LYS A 725 -11.17 -19.98 -15.12
N ILE A 726 -12.13 -19.41 -15.85
CA ILE A 726 -12.53 -19.82 -17.21
C ILE A 726 -12.05 -18.72 -18.16
N SER A 727 -11.26 -19.08 -19.18
CA SER A 727 -10.76 -18.17 -20.22
C SER A 727 -11.38 -18.54 -21.58
N PHE A 728 -11.84 -17.57 -22.34
CA PHE A 728 -12.47 -17.76 -23.65
C PHE A 728 -11.94 -16.78 -24.71
#